data_a810d3da527d965e513e752f6473fc92
#
_entry.id   a810d3da527d965e513e752f6473fc92
#
_cell.length_a   1.000
_cell.length_b   1.000
_cell.length_c   1.000
_cell.angle_alpha   90.00
_cell.angle_beta   90.00
_cell.angle_gamma   90.00
#
_symmetry.space_group_name_H-M   'P 1'
#
loop_
_entity.id
_entity.type
_entity.pdbx_description
1 polymer ?
#
loop_
_entity_poly.entity_id
_entity_poly.type
_entity_poly.pdbx_seq_one_letter_code
_entity_poly.pdbx_strand_id
1 'polypeptide(L)'
;MAEQLNLLGNGGGNDANRIVPTALHQEMQRSYLEYAMSVIVGRALPDVRDGLKPVQRRILYAMHELGLTPDRPYRKCARVVGDVLGKYHPHGDQSVYEALVRLVQDFSCRYPLLDGHGNFGSVDNDPPAAMRYTEVRLDALSHEGLLGEIGEATVDFTDNFDNSQEEPIVLPAQLPILLLNGCSGIAVGMATNIPPHNLGEIVDGLIGLIDANEAERELTEEQLLRLIPGPDFPTGGEIIGTQGIQDAYREGKGSIPLRGVVQIEEIQPGRGRHRRPALIVTELPFQVNKAGWIEKVADLANNSKLQGIADIRDESDREGMRVVIELKREANPAQLLAELYQKTPLQMNFGATLLGIVNGEPRQLSLKGLLQEFLRFREETLTRRYRYELDKAQSRLEIVGGLLTALTQLDQVIEILRNAPDGSTAKVQLQVRLDLSDRQGDAILAMPLRRLLGTERTSLEQEAQELRQQIQSLERLLSDRHELLKSLKKDLRALKRKYDNPRRTRIYAEGTEPALPVELESGEEETVTETLVEQTQRGYVRRFPPRSRQRSKEPEEGLTLKPGQWQPLQDLDDFVTDQQTLQSNQEVLVVSRTAKAYTLTVAEIPLQRRQGKGVPLITLLPEELQGNPSQILWTTALPEVCEGQDLIALTQGAKIKRLPLTEFQHLTQRGLILMKLKEEDELLWLEKTDGQSFVVVGTSSGRLLRFSLDEDQLPYQGRNTQGQTVLRLRVKEQLVGGAVVSPGDHLILISEKGYGKRILTADLPLGCRGDLGNTAFHFSLKGDRLVTLQAVHPEDELMILSSQNRITRLPVAHIPLGEKNSRDTKAIVSLNVGETIAQIRRTPR
;
A
#
# COMPACT_ATOMS: atom_id res chain seq x y z
N MET A 1 17.26 -25.99 12.47
CA MET A 1 17.27 -24.96 13.52
C MET A 1 17.46 -25.53 14.93
N ALA A 2 16.99 -26.73 15.25
CA ALA A 2 17.23 -27.38 16.56
C ALA A 2 18.70 -27.78 16.84
N GLU A 3 19.53 -27.99 15.79
CA GLU A 3 20.96 -28.33 15.97
C GLU A 3 21.88 -27.14 16.27
N GLN A 4 21.45 -25.92 15.99
CA GLN A 4 22.25 -24.72 16.30
C GLN A 4 22.00 -24.14 17.72
N LEU A 5 20.95 -24.57 18.41
CA LEU A 5 20.67 -24.20 19.80
C LEU A 5 21.40 -25.12 20.82
N ASN A 6 21.95 -26.24 20.38
CA ASN A 6 22.71 -27.16 21.26
C ASN A 6 24.18 -26.77 21.48
N LEU A 7 24.65 -25.65 21.01
CA LEU A 7 26.02 -25.15 21.27
C LEU A 7 26.14 -24.34 22.58
N LEU A 8 25.05 -24.24 23.38
CA LEU A 8 25.06 -23.53 24.68
C LEU A 8 24.86 -24.46 25.90
N GLY A 9 24.94 -25.75 25.76
CA GLY A 9 24.72 -26.69 26.88
C GLY A 9 25.67 -27.86 26.93
N ASN A 10 26.79 -27.76 27.60
CA ASN A 10 27.44 -28.67 28.53
C ASN A 10 28.93 -28.42 28.61
N GLY A 11 29.35 -27.66 29.55
CA GLY A 11 30.72 -27.47 30.00
C GLY A 11 30.67 -26.84 31.39
N GLY A 12 30.46 -27.72 32.40
CA GLY A 12 30.64 -27.30 33.81
C GLY A 12 32.07 -26.86 34.03
N GLY A 13 32.30 -25.57 34.22
CA GLY A 13 33.57 -25.01 34.64
C GLY A 13 33.45 -23.48 34.64
N ASN A 14 33.70 -22.86 35.77
CA ASN A 14 33.77 -21.43 36.05
C ASN A 14 34.22 -20.49 34.91
N ASP A 15 33.35 -20.21 33.92
CA ASP A 15 33.65 -19.24 32.81
C ASP A 15 32.74 -18.00 32.84
N ALA A 16 32.25 -17.63 34.04
CA ALA A 16 31.38 -16.44 34.23
C ALA A 16 32.07 -15.08 33.93
N ASN A 17 33.35 -15.06 33.51
CA ASN A 17 34.11 -13.81 33.27
C ASN A 17 34.89 -13.78 31.95
N ARG A 18 34.52 -14.53 30.93
CA ARG A 18 35.21 -14.43 29.65
C ARG A 18 34.60 -13.31 28.81
N ILE A 19 35.16 -12.12 28.90
CA ILE A 19 34.84 -11.00 28.00
C ILE A 19 35.38 -11.34 26.60
N VAL A 20 34.49 -11.58 25.66
CA VAL A 20 34.83 -11.78 24.25
C VAL A 20 34.73 -10.43 23.53
N PRO A 21 35.84 -9.84 23.03
CA PRO A 21 35.74 -8.59 22.28
C PRO A 21 35.06 -8.85 20.93
N THR A 22 33.89 -8.27 20.74
CA THR A 22 33.10 -8.34 19.51
C THR A 22 33.10 -6.98 18.83
N ALA A 23 33.33 -6.91 17.52
CA ALA A 23 33.24 -5.67 16.77
C ALA A 23 31.79 -5.12 16.81
N LEU A 24 31.63 -3.84 17.13
CA LEU A 24 30.31 -3.20 17.30
C LEU A 24 29.39 -3.45 16.10
N HIS A 25 29.92 -3.39 14.87
CA HIS A 25 29.10 -3.62 13.67
C HIS A 25 28.59 -5.06 13.55
N GLN A 26 29.35 -6.06 14.02
CA GLN A 26 28.93 -7.48 14.02
C GLN A 26 27.83 -7.72 15.04
N GLU A 27 27.96 -7.14 16.24
CA GLU A 27 26.94 -7.23 17.27
C GLU A 27 25.66 -6.52 16.84
N MET A 28 25.76 -5.33 16.25
CA MET A 28 24.60 -4.62 15.71
C MET A 28 23.91 -5.39 14.59
N GLN A 29 24.66 -5.99 13.68
CA GLN A 29 24.11 -6.83 12.61
C GLN A 29 23.38 -8.05 13.18
N ARG A 30 23.98 -8.73 14.14
CA ARG A 30 23.37 -9.89 14.80
C ARG A 30 22.10 -9.51 15.54
N SER A 31 22.16 -8.52 16.42
CA SER A 31 21.01 -8.06 17.20
C SER A 31 19.88 -7.55 16.31
N TYR A 32 20.21 -6.83 15.21
CA TYR A 32 19.20 -6.38 14.26
C TYR A 32 18.55 -7.53 13.50
N LEU A 33 19.32 -8.54 13.12
CA LEU A 33 18.80 -9.74 12.45
C LEU A 33 17.88 -10.53 13.38
N GLU A 34 18.29 -10.75 14.63
CA GLU A 34 17.49 -11.43 15.67
C GLU A 34 16.17 -10.67 15.92
N TYR A 35 16.24 -9.35 16.06
CA TYR A 35 15.06 -8.49 16.18
C TYR A 35 14.15 -8.58 14.94
N ALA A 36 14.73 -8.48 13.74
CA ALA A 36 13.96 -8.56 12.49
C ALA A 36 13.25 -9.91 12.35
N MET A 37 13.93 -11.01 12.64
CA MET A 37 13.32 -12.35 12.63
C MET A 37 12.21 -12.48 13.68
N SER A 38 12.42 -12.01 14.89
CA SER A 38 11.39 -11.99 15.93
C SER A 38 10.14 -11.20 15.52
N VAL A 39 10.31 -10.04 14.89
CA VAL A 39 9.19 -9.22 14.40
C VAL A 39 8.48 -9.89 13.22
N ILE A 40 9.22 -10.50 12.30
CA ILE A 40 8.67 -11.13 11.11
C ILE A 40 7.85 -12.38 11.49
N VAL A 41 8.47 -13.33 12.21
CA VAL A 41 7.86 -14.64 12.50
C VAL A 41 6.98 -14.58 13.75
N GLY A 42 7.41 -13.86 14.78
CA GLY A 42 6.78 -13.86 16.10
C GLY A 42 5.74 -12.75 16.34
N ARG A 43 5.49 -11.83 15.38
CA ARG A 43 4.63 -10.67 15.67
C ARG A 43 3.74 -10.19 14.53
N ALA A 44 4.33 -9.86 13.37
CA ALA A 44 3.66 -9.03 12.37
C ALA A 44 2.94 -9.83 11.28
N LEU A 45 3.48 -10.99 10.89
CA LEU A 45 2.94 -11.78 9.80
C LEU A 45 2.06 -12.94 10.32
N PRO A 46 1.00 -13.30 9.56
CA PRO A 46 0.15 -14.43 9.86
C PRO A 46 0.80 -15.75 9.40
N ASP A 47 0.54 -16.84 10.11
CA ASP A 47 0.80 -18.20 9.61
C ASP A 47 -0.26 -18.58 8.57
N VAL A 48 0.14 -19.14 7.43
CA VAL A 48 -0.77 -19.49 6.33
C VAL A 48 -1.74 -20.59 6.73
N ARG A 49 -1.35 -21.46 7.67
CA ARG A 49 -2.13 -22.64 8.11
C ARG A 49 -3.40 -22.25 8.87
N ASP A 50 -3.30 -21.38 9.86
CA ASP A 50 -4.45 -20.94 10.67
C ASP A 50 -4.88 -19.47 10.42
N GLY A 51 -4.09 -18.71 9.64
CA GLY A 51 -4.38 -17.33 9.29
C GLY A 51 -4.20 -16.31 10.39
N LEU A 52 -3.56 -16.68 11.51
CA LEU A 52 -3.50 -15.88 12.70
C LEU A 52 -2.09 -15.34 12.98
N LYS A 53 -2.04 -14.14 13.55
CA LYS A 53 -0.85 -13.63 14.22
C LYS A 53 -0.70 -14.30 15.59
N PRO A 54 0.52 -14.40 16.15
CA PRO A 54 0.73 -15.04 17.45
C PRO A 54 -0.17 -14.51 18.56
N VAL A 55 -0.37 -13.19 18.66
CA VAL A 55 -1.26 -12.59 19.69
C VAL A 55 -2.71 -13.03 19.51
N GLN A 56 -3.21 -13.12 18.28
CA GLN A 56 -4.59 -13.56 18.01
C GLN A 56 -4.79 -15.03 18.38
N ARG A 57 -3.82 -15.89 18.01
CA ARG A 57 -3.82 -17.31 18.37
C ARG A 57 -3.85 -17.51 19.87
N ARG A 58 -3.03 -16.77 20.61
CA ARG A 58 -2.96 -16.82 22.07
C ARG A 58 -4.25 -16.35 22.74
N ILE A 59 -4.91 -15.31 22.19
CA ILE A 59 -6.23 -14.87 22.68
C ILE A 59 -7.27 -15.98 22.54
N LEU A 60 -7.39 -16.58 21.34
CA LEU A 60 -8.37 -17.63 21.08
C LEU A 60 -8.10 -18.89 21.91
N TYR A 61 -6.83 -19.29 22.05
CA TYR A 61 -6.44 -20.43 22.86
C TYR A 61 -6.71 -20.18 24.37
N ALA A 62 -6.36 -19.02 24.91
CA ALA A 62 -6.67 -18.68 26.30
C ALA A 62 -8.17 -18.67 26.56
N MET A 63 -9.00 -18.20 25.63
CA MET A 63 -10.46 -18.24 25.75
C MET A 63 -11.02 -19.67 25.71
N HIS A 64 -10.40 -20.55 24.92
CA HIS A 64 -10.73 -21.98 24.92
C HIS A 64 -10.43 -22.61 26.27
N GLU A 65 -9.23 -22.40 26.82
CA GLU A 65 -8.84 -22.90 28.14
C GLU A 65 -9.73 -22.37 29.27
N LEU A 66 -10.18 -21.12 29.17
CA LEU A 66 -11.16 -20.54 30.10
C LEU A 66 -12.57 -21.10 29.89
N GLY A 67 -12.80 -21.93 28.88
CA GLY A 67 -14.09 -22.51 28.56
C GLY A 67 -15.14 -21.48 28.15
N LEU A 68 -14.74 -20.40 27.42
CA LEU A 68 -15.64 -19.32 26.97
C LEU A 68 -16.31 -19.69 25.66
N THR A 69 -17.02 -20.81 25.63
CA THR A 69 -17.73 -21.34 24.45
C THR A 69 -18.97 -20.50 24.13
N PRO A 70 -19.51 -20.57 22.89
CA PRO A 70 -20.66 -19.76 22.44
C PRO A 70 -21.93 -19.94 23.27
N ASP A 71 -22.09 -21.11 23.88
CA ASP A 71 -23.24 -21.48 24.74
C ASP A 71 -23.11 -20.96 26.18
N ARG A 72 -21.94 -20.46 26.59
CA ARG A 72 -21.69 -19.97 27.93
C ARG A 72 -21.87 -18.45 28.05
N PRO A 73 -22.08 -17.91 29.27
CA PRO A 73 -22.18 -16.49 29.51
C PRO A 73 -20.89 -15.75 29.15
N TYR A 74 -21.04 -14.53 28.70
CA TYR A 74 -19.91 -13.62 28.46
C TYR A 74 -19.05 -13.38 29.69
N ARG A 75 -17.78 -13.08 29.49
CA ARG A 75 -16.81 -12.73 30.55
C ARG A 75 -16.14 -11.40 30.20
N LYS A 76 -15.76 -10.66 31.24
CA LYS A 76 -15.04 -9.38 31.08
C LYS A 76 -13.75 -9.56 30.26
N CYS A 77 -13.54 -8.69 29.28
CA CYS A 77 -12.31 -8.70 28.46
C CYS A 77 -11.04 -8.59 29.32
N ALA A 78 -11.09 -7.84 30.42
CA ALA A 78 -9.97 -7.72 31.37
C ALA A 78 -9.51 -9.07 31.94
N ARG A 79 -10.40 -10.05 32.11
CA ARG A 79 -10.03 -11.40 32.55
C ARG A 79 -9.26 -12.14 31.45
N VAL A 80 -9.75 -12.08 30.22
CA VAL A 80 -9.10 -12.73 29.06
C VAL A 80 -7.71 -12.12 28.82
N VAL A 81 -7.62 -10.77 28.82
CA VAL A 81 -6.35 -10.05 28.66
C VAL A 81 -5.36 -10.44 29.76
N GLY A 82 -5.82 -10.50 31.03
CA GLY A 82 -4.97 -10.92 32.17
C GLY A 82 -4.45 -12.33 32.03
N ASP A 83 -5.27 -13.28 31.56
CA ASP A 83 -4.89 -14.68 31.35
C ASP A 83 -3.88 -14.83 30.20
N VAL A 84 -4.10 -14.11 29.10
CA VAL A 84 -3.17 -14.07 27.96
C VAL A 84 -1.80 -13.50 28.35
N LEU A 85 -1.78 -12.41 29.11
CA LEU A 85 -0.53 -11.78 29.58
C LEU A 85 0.23 -12.68 30.55
N GLY A 86 -0.49 -13.30 31.48
CA GLY A 86 0.12 -14.12 32.51
C GLY A 86 0.67 -15.45 32.03
N LYS A 87 0.08 -16.03 30.97
CA LYS A 87 0.42 -17.38 30.51
C LYS A 87 1.17 -17.43 29.19
N TYR A 88 0.85 -16.54 28.23
CA TYR A 88 1.27 -16.75 26.82
C TYR A 88 1.98 -15.55 26.18
N HIS A 89 1.62 -14.31 26.53
CA HIS A 89 2.06 -13.14 25.76
C HIS A 89 2.53 -12.00 26.68
N PRO A 90 3.81 -11.97 27.08
CA PRO A 90 4.37 -11.02 28.05
C PRO A 90 4.61 -9.62 27.44
N HIS A 91 3.54 -8.94 27.01
CA HIS A 91 3.58 -7.61 26.39
C HIS A 91 2.54 -6.69 27.06
N GLY A 92 2.37 -5.45 26.56
CA GLY A 92 1.42 -4.51 27.13
C GLY A 92 -0.04 -4.97 26.99
N ASP A 93 -0.83 -4.78 28.05
CA ASP A 93 -2.26 -5.11 28.11
C ASP A 93 -3.09 -4.41 27.03
N GLN A 94 -2.78 -3.15 26.74
CA GLN A 94 -3.47 -2.38 25.71
C GLN A 94 -3.33 -3.03 24.32
N SER A 95 -2.15 -3.55 23.98
CA SER A 95 -1.92 -4.20 22.68
C SER A 95 -2.72 -5.50 22.50
N VAL A 96 -2.84 -6.28 23.58
CA VAL A 96 -3.66 -7.50 23.61
C VAL A 96 -5.14 -7.15 23.51
N TYR A 97 -5.58 -6.11 24.25
CA TYR A 97 -6.97 -5.66 24.20
C TYR A 97 -7.35 -5.14 22.81
N GLU A 98 -6.52 -4.32 22.18
CA GLU A 98 -6.76 -3.83 20.80
C GLU A 98 -6.83 -4.97 19.78
N ALA A 99 -6.00 -6.00 19.92
CA ALA A 99 -6.08 -7.18 19.06
C ALA A 99 -7.39 -7.95 19.29
N LEU A 100 -7.81 -8.13 20.55
CA LEU A 100 -9.10 -8.73 20.92
C LEU A 100 -10.27 -7.94 20.35
N VAL A 101 -10.27 -6.62 20.49
CA VAL A 101 -11.33 -5.73 19.95
C VAL A 101 -11.50 -5.92 18.47
N ARG A 102 -10.41 -5.97 17.70
CA ARG A 102 -10.49 -6.17 16.23
C ARG A 102 -11.13 -7.50 15.83
N LEU A 103 -10.96 -8.55 16.64
CA LEU A 103 -11.57 -9.86 16.38
C LEU A 103 -13.09 -9.87 16.63
N VAL A 104 -13.62 -8.88 17.35
CA VAL A 104 -15.07 -8.70 17.61
C VAL A 104 -15.73 -7.83 16.54
N GLN A 105 -15.00 -6.86 15.95
CA GLN A 105 -15.56 -5.84 15.07
C GLN A 105 -15.99 -6.42 13.71
N ASP A 106 -17.27 -6.32 13.37
CA ASP A 106 -17.87 -6.79 12.12
C ASP A 106 -17.55 -5.91 10.89
N PHE A 107 -17.07 -4.68 11.13
CA PHE A 107 -16.56 -3.77 10.10
C PHE A 107 -15.04 -3.93 9.86
N SER A 108 -14.33 -4.63 10.76
CA SER A 108 -12.90 -4.97 10.61
C SER A 108 -12.68 -6.39 10.12
N CYS A 109 -13.51 -7.35 10.56
CA CYS A 109 -13.48 -8.75 10.19
C CYS A 109 -14.70 -9.11 9.35
N ARG A 110 -14.49 -9.78 8.21
CA ARG A 110 -15.60 -10.28 7.38
C ARG A 110 -16.39 -11.37 8.09
N TYR A 111 -15.69 -12.16 8.91
CA TYR A 111 -16.22 -13.19 9.82
C TYR A 111 -15.60 -12.98 11.20
N PRO A 112 -16.28 -12.26 12.12
CA PRO A 112 -15.78 -12.07 13.48
C PRO A 112 -15.50 -13.40 14.15
N LEU A 113 -14.38 -13.49 14.88
CA LEU A 113 -13.97 -14.69 15.60
C LEU A 113 -14.41 -14.69 17.06
N LEU A 114 -14.81 -13.53 17.55
CA LEU A 114 -15.29 -13.32 18.92
C LEU A 114 -16.66 -12.66 18.90
N ASP A 115 -17.51 -13.08 19.81
CA ASP A 115 -18.82 -12.46 20.09
C ASP A 115 -18.69 -11.55 21.30
N GLY A 116 -19.02 -10.27 21.13
CA GLY A 116 -18.81 -9.21 22.11
C GLY A 116 -20.07 -8.55 22.61
N HIS A 117 -20.10 -8.22 23.91
CA HIS A 117 -21.16 -7.44 24.52
C HIS A 117 -20.61 -6.16 25.13
N GLY A 118 -21.10 -5.01 24.67
CA GLY A 118 -20.62 -3.67 25.04
C GLY A 118 -20.20 -2.84 23.85
N ASN A 119 -19.46 -1.76 24.10
CA ASN A 119 -18.93 -0.88 23.05
C ASN A 119 -17.51 -1.31 22.65
N PHE A 120 -17.36 -1.86 21.45
CA PHE A 120 -16.09 -2.23 20.83
C PHE A 120 -15.61 -1.24 19.76
N GLY A 121 -16.07 0.01 19.80
CA GLY A 121 -15.77 1.04 18.79
C GLY A 121 -16.78 1.09 17.67
N SER A 122 -16.58 2.02 16.75
CA SER A 122 -17.46 2.23 15.59
C SER A 122 -16.67 2.52 14.31
N VAL A 123 -17.37 2.58 13.17
CA VAL A 123 -16.82 3.01 11.87
C VAL A 123 -16.37 4.48 11.89
N ASP A 124 -16.84 5.26 12.89
CA ASP A 124 -16.43 6.64 13.12
C ASP A 124 -15.09 6.78 13.85
N ASN A 125 -14.41 5.65 14.06
CA ASN A 125 -13.16 5.58 14.82
C ASN A 125 -13.33 5.94 16.31
N ASP A 126 -14.55 5.79 16.86
CA ASP A 126 -14.71 5.88 18.29
C ASP A 126 -13.89 4.78 18.98
N PRO A 127 -13.17 5.10 20.06
CA PRO A 127 -12.40 4.10 20.78
C PRO A 127 -13.35 3.11 21.48
N PRO A 128 -12.93 1.84 21.64
CA PRO A 128 -13.68 0.88 22.43
C PRO A 128 -13.72 1.33 23.91
N ALA A 129 -14.76 0.93 24.61
CA ALA A 129 -14.81 1.12 26.05
C ALA A 129 -13.68 0.36 26.74
N ALA A 130 -13.24 0.80 27.91
CA ALA A 130 -12.18 0.12 28.66
C ALA A 130 -12.54 -1.36 28.93
N MET A 131 -11.54 -2.26 28.89
CA MET A 131 -11.69 -3.72 28.97
C MET A 131 -12.44 -4.22 30.23
N ARG A 132 -12.57 -3.40 31.28
CA ARG A 132 -13.37 -3.70 32.48
C ARG A 132 -14.88 -3.59 32.24
N TYR A 133 -15.33 -2.91 31.19
CA TYR A 133 -16.74 -2.73 30.84
C TYR A 133 -17.19 -3.69 29.73
N THR A 134 -16.33 -4.00 28.78
CA THR A 134 -16.64 -4.91 27.67
C THR A 134 -16.58 -6.38 28.10
N GLU A 135 -17.39 -7.21 27.45
CA GLU A 135 -17.48 -8.65 27.71
C GLU A 135 -17.37 -9.42 26.41
N VAL A 136 -16.82 -10.62 26.45
CA VAL A 136 -16.51 -11.42 25.27
C VAL A 136 -16.71 -12.91 25.53
N ARG A 137 -17.00 -13.65 24.45
CA ARG A 137 -16.93 -15.12 24.34
C ARG A 137 -16.50 -15.51 22.94
N LEU A 138 -16.17 -16.77 22.71
CA LEU A 138 -15.88 -17.28 21.36
C LEU A 138 -17.13 -17.21 20.48
N ASP A 139 -16.95 -16.81 19.22
CA ASP A 139 -17.99 -16.98 18.21
C ASP A 139 -18.11 -18.46 17.80
N ALA A 140 -19.28 -18.86 17.27
CA ALA A 140 -19.53 -20.22 16.85
C ALA A 140 -18.57 -20.69 15.77
N LEU A 141 -18.22 -19.81 14.81
CA LEU A 141 -17.27 -20.11 13.75
C LEU A 141 -15.85 -20.38 14.31
N SER A 142 -15.37 -19.55 15.25
CA SER A 142 -14.05 -19.77 15.83
C SER A 142 -14.00 -21.00 16.73
N HIS A 143 -15.07 -21.25 17.51
CA HIS A 143 -15.13 -22.42 18.38
C HIS A 143 -15.10 -23.71 17.57
N GLU A 144 -15.91 -23.84 16.53
CA GLU A 144 -15.97 -25.03 15.68
C GLU A 144 -14.83 -25.06 14.65
N GLY A 145 -14.63 -23.97 13.91
CA GLY A 145 -13.73 -23.92 12.76
C GLY A 145 -12.24 -23.77 13.09
N LEU A 146 -11.88 -23.37 14.32
CA LEU A 146 -10.47 -23.19 14.73
C LEU A 146 -10.07 -24.06 15.95
N LEU A 147 -10.99 -24.28 16.88
CA LEU A 147 -10.67 -24.85 18.18
C LEU A 147 -11.28 -26.23 18.42
N GLY A 148 -12.27 -26.63 17.58
CA GLY A 148 -13.05 -27.86 17.80
C GLY A 148 -12.22 -29.15 17.86
N GLU A 149 -11.07 -29.18 17.20
CA GLU A 149 -10.20 -30.36 17.10
C GLU A 149 -8.91 -30.26 17.93
N ILE A 150 -8.71 -29.19 18.73
CA ILE A 150 -7.44 -28.91 19.40
C ILE A 150 -7.02 -29.98 20.43
N GLY A 151 -8.01 -30.65 21.07
CA GLY A 151 -7.77 -31.72 22.04
C GLY A 151 -7.49 -33.10 21.42
N GLU A 152 -7.38 -33.23 20.11
CA GLU A 152 -7.31 -34.50 19.37
C GLU A 152 -5.92 -34.78 18.76
N ALA A 153 -4.87 -34.25 19.39
CA ALA A 153 -3.46 -34.35 18.96
C ALA A 153 -3.22 -33.90 17.48
N THR A 154 -4.05 -33.00 16.97
CA THR A 154 -4.04 -32.55 15.58
C THR A 154 -2.92 -31.61 15.24
N VAL A 155 -2.41 -30.86 16.23
CA VAL A 155 -1.32 -29.87 16.09
C VAL A 155 -0.25 -30.07 17.13
N ASP A 156 0.92 -29.48 16.90
CA ASP A 156 2.02 -29.52 17.84
C ASP A 156 1.94 -28.37 18.84
N PHE A 157 2.42 -28.62 20.06
CA PHE A 157 2.52 -27.66 21.14
C PHE A 157 3.99 -27.33 21.41
N THR A 158 4.22 -26.17 21.98
CA THR A 158 5.53 -25.71 22.42
C THR A 158 5.40 -25.07 23.80
N ASP A 159 6.50 -25.06 24.57
CA ASP A 159 6.53 -24.33 25.82
C ASP A 159 6.28 -22.84 25.60
N ASN A 160 5.58 -22.23 26.56
CA ASN A 160 5.39 -20.78 26.60
C ASN A 160 6.70 -20.06 26.96
N PHE A 161 6.65 -18.72 27.08
CA PHE A 161 7.83 -17.89 27.33
C PHE A 161 8.59 -18.18 28.65
N ASP A 162 7.97 -18.81 29.69
CA ASP A 162 8.55 -19.13 30.98
C ASP A 162 8.59 -20.64 31.26
N ASN A 163 8.28 -21.48 30.28
CA ASN A 163 8.21 -22.95 30.35
C ASN A 163 7.26 -23.48 31.44
N SER A 164 6.24 -22.70 31.82
CA SER A 164 5.25 -23.08 32.81
C SER A 164 3.99 -23.73 32.23
N GLN A 165 3.71 -23.44 30.95
CA GLN A 165 2.54 -23.92 30.22
C GLN A 165 2.93 -24.25 28.77
N GLU A 166 2.10 -25.03 28.11
CA GLU A 166 2.23 -25.28 26.65
C GLU A 166 1.25 -24.43 25.87
N GLU A 167 1.66 -23.96 24.69
CA GLU A 167 0.81 -23.27 23.73
C GLU A 167 0.86 -23.94 22.36
N PRO A 168 -0.23 -23.92 21.55
CA PRO A 168 -0.22 -24.52 20.23
C PRO A 168 0.61 -23.65 19.27
N ILE A 169 1.45 -24.30 18.47
CA ILE A 169 2.22 -23.63 17.40
C ILE A 169 1.28 -23.00 16.38
N VAL A 170 0.21 -23.73 16.02
CA VAL A 170 -0.89 -23.28 15.17
C VAL A 170 -2.21 -23.87 15.66
N LEU A 171 -3.34 -23.27 15.36
CA LEU A 171 -4.64 -23.86 15.62
C LEU A 171 -5.06 -24.83 14.50
N PRO A 172 -5.83 -25.91 14.80
CA PRO A 172 -6.28 -26.87 13.80
C PRO A 172 -7.43 -26.31 12.93
N ALA A 173 -7.12 -25.27 12.14
CA ALA A 173 -8.10 -24.57 11.33
C ALA A 173 -8.77 -25.50 10.31
N GLN A 174 -10.10 -25.51 10.31
CA GLN A 174 -10.92 -26.24 9.35
C GLN A 174 -11.28 -25.39 8.12
N LEU A 175 -11.10 -24.08 8.20
CA LEU A 175 -11.32 -23.08 7.15
C LEU A 175 -10.11 -22.17 7.02
N PRO A 176 -9.77 -21.69 5.83
CA PRO A 176 -8.62 -20.79 5.62
C PRO A 176 -8.92 -19.36 6.10
N ILE A 177 -8.85 -19.14 7.41
CA ILE A 177 -9.19 -17.86 8.05
C ILE A 177 -8.37 -16.71 7.47
N LEU A 178 -7.14 -16.97 7.03
CA LEU A 178 -6.31 -15.97 6.36
C LEU A 178 -7.01 -15.34 5.15
N LEU A 179 -7.65 -16.16 4.33
CA LEU A 179 -8.39 -15.67 3.16
C LEU A 179 -9.76 -15.13 3.54
N LEU A 180 -10.44 -15.70 4.55
CA LEU A 180 -11.76 -15.26 4.97
C LEU A 180 -11.76 -13.86 5.59
N ASN A 181 -10.82 -13.57 6.48
CA ASN A 181 -10.74 -12.29 7.19
C ASN A 181 -9.64 -11.36 6.68
N GLY A 182 -8.74 -11.88 5.83
CA GLY A 182 -7.57 -11.13 5.43
C GLY A 182 -6.60 -10.88 6.60
N CYS A 183 -5.53 -10.16 6.29
CA CYS A 183 -4.56 -9.74 7.31
C CYS A 183 -3.78 -8.53 6.80
N SER A 184 -3.56 -7.54 7.66
CA SER A 184 -2.64 -6.43 7.40
C SER A 184 -1.55 -6.43 8.47
N GLY A 185 -0.28 -6.26 8.06
CA GLY A 185 0.86 -6.25 8.98
C GLY A 185 2.11 -5.65 8.37
N ILE A 186 2.86 -4.91 9.20
CA ILE A 186 4.12 -4.30 8.80
C ILE A 186 5.24 -4.95 9.60
N ALA A 187 6.16 -5.62 8.91
CA ALA A 187 7.35 -6.23 9.47
C ALA A 187 8.61 -5.46 9.02
N VAL A 188 9.78 -5.93 9.43
CA VAL A 188 11.04 -5.34 9.02
C VAL A 188 11.33 -5.68 7.56
N GLY A 189 11.38 -4.68 6.69
CA GLY A 189 11.68 -4.83 5.27
C GLY A 189 10.55 -5.41 4.40
N MET A 190 9.39 -5.77 4.98
CA MET A 190 8.26 -6.35 4.26
C MET A 190 6.92 -6.01 4.91
N ALA A 191 5.85 -6.04 4.14
CA ALA A 191 4.49 -5.82 4.62
C ALA A 191 3.53 -6.81 3.97
N THR A 192 2.51 -7.23 4.72
CA THR A 192 1.40 -8.04 4.22
C THR A 192 0.13 -7.23 4.22
N ASN A 193 -0.71 -7.41 3.21
CA ASN A 193 -2.04 -6.82 3.13
C ASN A 193 -2.95 -7.74 2.31
N ILE A 194 -3.48 -8.75 2.96
CA ILE A 194 -4.32 -9.79 2.34
C ILE A 194 -5.76 -9.35 2.46
N PRO A 195 -6.51 -9.23 1.35
CA PRO A 195 -7.92 -8.86 1.39
C PRO A 195 -8.79 -10.03 1.90
N PRO A 196 -9.92 -9.74 2.57
CA PRO A 196 -10.90 -10.74 2.96
C PRO A 196 -11.71 -11.26 1.76
N HIS A 197 -12.30 -12.48 1.89
CA HIS A 197 -13.06 -13.14 0.84
C HIS A 197 -14.34 -13.78 1.38
N ASN A 198 -15.26 -14.11 0.48
CA ASN A 198 -16.49 -14.80 0.82
C ASN A 198 -16.22 -16.28 1.13
N LEU A 199 -16.84 -16.79 2.22
CA LEU A 199 -16.64 -18.16 2.69
C LEU A 199 -17.13 -19.20 1.67
N GLY A 200 -18.31 -18.97 1.07
CA GLY A 200 -18.87 -19.88 0.10
C GLY A 200 -17.99 -20.06 -1.12
N GLU A 201 -17.41 -18.95 -1.64
CA GLU A 201 -16.50 -18.92 -2.78
C GLU A 201 -15.16 -19.60 -2.47
N ILE A 202 -14.59 -19.33 -1.31
CA ILE A 202 -13.33 -19.98 -0.88
C ILE A 202 -13.51 -21.48 -0.72
N VAL A 203 -14.62 -21.93 -0.13
CA VAL A 203 -14.92 -23.37 -0.01
C VAL A 203 -15.13 -24.01 -1.39
N ASP A 204 -15.82 -23.34 -2.31
CA ASP A 204 -15.98 -23.84 -3.69
C ASP A 204 -14.62 -23.90 -4.40
N GLY A 205 -13.74 -22.93 -4.20
CA GLY A 205 -12.36 -22.94 -4.70
C GLY A 205 -11.54 -24.12 -4.16
N LEU A 206 -11.62 -24.41 -2.84
CA LEU A 206 -10.97 -25.58 -2.22
C LEU A 206 -11.49 -26.89 -2.78
N ILE A 207 -12.81 -27.03 -2.91
CA ILE A 207 -13.44 -28.23 -3.49
C ILE A 207 -13.01 -28.38 -4.95
N GLY A 208 -13.00 -27.29 -5.73
CA GLY A 208 -12.51 -27.31 -7.11
C GLY A 208 -11.06 -27.73 -7.23
N LEU A 209 -10.20 -27.31 -6.28
CA LEU A 209 -8.81 -27.72 -6.23
C LEU A 209 -8.66 -29.22 -5.89
N ILE A 210 -9.45 -29.73 -4.94
CA ILE A 210 -9.47 -31.14 -4.59
C ILE A 210 -9.92 -31.98 -5.79
N ASP A 211 -11.01 -31.59 -6.44
CA ASP A 211 -11.58 -32.32 -7.60
C ASP A 211 -10.60 -32.33 -8.80
N ALA A 212 -9.88 -31.22 -9.02
CA ALA A 212 -8.84 -31.15 -10.05
C ALA A 212 -7.67 -32.09 -9.73
N ASN A 213 -7.20 -32.09 -8.47
CA ASN A 213 -6.11 -33.00 -8.03
C ASN A 213 -6.52 -34.47 -8.13
N GLU A 214 -7.75 -34.85 -7.76
CA GLU A 214 -8.26 -36.21 -7.90
C GLU A 214 -8.37 -36.66 -9.36
N ALA A 215 -8.65 -35.72 -10.27
CA ALA A 215 -8.72 -35.99 -11.71
C ALA A 215 -7.36 -35.87 -12.43
N GLU A 216 -6.26 -35.70 -11.68
CA GLU A 216 -4.91 -35.47 -12.21
C GLU A 216 -4.85 -34.31 -13.24
N ARG A 217 -5.69 -33.28 -13.03
CA ARG A 217 -5.77 -32.09 -13.86
C ARG A 217 -5.30 -30.88 -13.07
N GLU A 218 -4.78 -29.92 -13.78
CA GLU A 218 -4.45 -28.64 -13.16
C GLU A 218 -5.67 -27.70 -13.19
N LEU A 219 -6.05 -27.15 -12.03
CA LEU A 219 -7.05 -26.07 -11.98
C LEU A 219 -6.44 -24.82 -12.59
N THR A 220 -7.02 -24.34 -13.70
CA THR A 220 -6.54 -23.13 -14.37
C THR A 220 -6.90 -21.87 -13.57
N GLU A 221 -6.13 -20.79 -13.74
CA GLU A 221 -6.41 -19.52 -13.09
C GLU A 221 -7.80 -18.96 -13.43
N GLU A 222 -8.23 -19.09 -14.69
CA GLU A 222 -9.56 -18.67 -15.13
C GLU A 222 -10.69 -19.45 -14.42
N GLN A 223 -10.49 -20.75 -14.18
CA GLN A 223 -11.45 -21.56 -13.44
C GLN A 223 -11.49 -21.13 -11.97
N LEU A 224 -10.32 -20.83 -11.38
CA LEU A 224 -10.25 -20.35 -10.00
C LEU A 224 -10.91 -18.97 -9.85
N LEU A 225 -10.71 -18.05 -10.80
CA LEU A 225 -11.37 -16.72 -10.83
C LEU A 225 -12.89 -16.81 -10.99
N ARG A 226 -13.40 -17.85 -11.64
CA ARG A 226 -14.87 -18.10 -11.69
C ARG A 226 -15.43 -18.55 -10.35
N LEU A 227 -14.67 -19.31 -9.57
CA LEU A 227 -15.06 -19.78 -8.23
C LEU A 227 -14.86 -18.70 -7.16
N ILE A 228 -13.79 -17.92 -7.28
CA ILE A 228 -13.40 -16.83 -6.36
C ILE A 228 -13.20 -15.56 -7.19
N PRO A 229 -14.27 -14.83 -7.52
CA PRO A 229 -14.19 -13.69 -8.45
C PRO A 229 -13.41 -12.49 -7.91
N GLY A 230 -13.25 -12.38 -6.60
CA GLY A 230 -12.50 -11.29 -5.98
C GLY A 230 -12.70 -11.16 -4.47
N PRO A 231 -12.05 -10.19 -3.84
CA PRO A 231 -12.25 -9.87 -2.43
C PRO A 231 -13.70 -9.56 -2.06
N ASP A 232 -14.04 -9.80 -0.79
CA ASP A 232 -15.35 -9.49 -0.21
C ASP A 232 -15.16 -8.74 1.11
N PHE A 233 -15.18 -7.42 1.06
CA PHE A 233 -14.88 -6.57 2.20
C PHE A 233 -16.05 -6.50 3.20
N PRO A 234 -15.79 -6.42 4.52
CA PRO A 234 -16.82 -6.35 5.55
C PRO A 234 -17.73 -5.12 5.41
N THR A 235 -17.20 -3.99 4.92
CA THR A 235 -17.93 -2.74 4.71
C THR A 235 -18.63 -2.66 3.35
N GLY A 236 -18.60 -3.73 2.53
CA GLY A 236 -19.18 -3.73 1.19
C GLY A 236 -18.32 -2.98 0.17
N GLY A 237 -18.93 -2.02 -0.53
CA GLY A 237 -18.28 -1.24 -1.57
C GLY A 237 -18.30 -1.90 -2.96
N GLU A 238 -17.70 -1.23 -3.92
CA GLU A 238 -17.63 -1.63 -5.32
C GLU A 238 -16.18 -1.71 -5.80
N ILE A 239 -15.81 -2.84 -6.40
CA ILE A 239 -14.50 -3.00 -7.06
C ILE A 239 -14.68 -2.67 -8.54
N ILE A 240 -13.84 -1.77 -9.05
CA ILE A 240 -13.90 -1.28 -10.42
C ILE A 240 -12.72 -1.86 -11.22
N GLY A 241 -13.05 -2.70 -12.22
CA GLY A 241 -12.06 -3.44 -12.97
C GLY A 241 -11.57 -4.72 -12.27
N THR A 242 -11.15 -5.70 -13.06
CA THR A 242 -10.72 -7.02 -12.57
C THR A 242 -9.21 -7.25 -12.66
N GLN A 243 -8.47 -6.36 -13.35
CA GLN A 243 -7.04 -6.53 -13.59
C GLN A 243 -6.25 -6.62 -12.26
N GLY A 244 -6.50 -5.69 -11.32
CA GLY A 244 -5.81 -5.70 -10.03
C GLY A 244 -6.08 -6.95 -9.18
N ILE A 245 -7.27 -7.58 -9.35
CA ILE A 245 -7.59 -8.86 -8.71
C ILE A 245 -6.76 -9.98 -9.36
N GLN A 246 -6.70 -10.02 -10.70
CA GLN A 246 -5.93 -11.03 -11.44
C GLN A 246 -4.45 -10.96 -11.08
N ASP A 247 -3.87 -9.77 -11.03
CA ASP A 247 -2.47 -9.55 -10.65
C ASP A 247 -2.22 -10.04 -9.21
N ALA A 248 -3.11 -9.67 -8.25
CA ALA A 248 -3.01 -10.11 -6.86
C ALA A 248 -3.09 -11.63 -6.74
N TYR A 249 -3.97 -12.29 -7.48
CA TYR A 249 -4.17 -13.74 -7.39
C TYR A 249 -3.07 -14.54 -8.08
N ARG A 250 -2.47 -13.98 -9.14
CA ARG A 250 -1.39 -14.63 -9.90
C ARG A 250 -0.03 -14.42 -9.23
N GLU A 251 0.32 -13.19 -8.94
CA GLU A 251 1.64 -12.80 -8.50
C GLU A 251 1.76 -12.61 -6.98
N GLY A 252 0.60 -12.63 -6.27
CA GLY A 252 0.55 -12.32 -4.85
C GLY A 252 0.66 -10.81 -4.56
N LYS A 253 0.54 -9.94 -5.59
CA LYS A 253 0.58 -8.49 -5.45
C LYS A 253 -0.27 -7.81 -6.52
N GLY A 254 -1.15 -6.88 -6.10
CA GLY A 254 -2.02 -6.17 -7.04
C GLY A 254 -2.61 -4.91 -6.42
N SER A 255 -3.12 -4.01 -7.27
CA SER A 255 -3.79 -2.78 -6.86
C SER A 255 -5.25 -2.87 -7.25
N ILE A 256 -6.15 -2.97 -6.27
CA ILE A 256 -7.58 -3.19 -6.45
C ILE A 256 -8.32 -1.88 -6.20
N PRO A 257 -8.89 -1.22 -7.23
CA PRO A 257 -9.68 -0.02 -7.06
C PRO A 257 -10.97 -0.33 -6.31
N LEU A 258 -11.17 0.30 -5.16
CA LEU A 258 -12.34 0.14 -4.30
C LEU A 258 -13.08 1.47 -4.16
N ARG A 259 -14.38 1.47 -4.40
CA ARG A 259 -15.27 2.63 -4.39
C ARG A 259 -16.38 2.43 -3.38
N GLY A 260 -16.78 3.51 -2.69
CA GLY A 260 -17.97 3.54 -1.85
C GLY A 260 -19.25 3.56 -2.69
N VAL A 261 -20.35 3.11 -2.10
CA VAL A 261 -21.68 3.08 -2.76
C VAL A 261 -22.42 4.39 -2.49
N VAL A 262 -22.85 5.05 -3.57
CA VAL A 262 -23.58 6.31 -3.52
C VAL A 262 -24.86 6.19 -4.33
N GLN A 263 -25.97 6.65 -3.75
CA GLN A 263 -27.27 6.76 -4.40
C GLN A 263 -27.65 8.22 -4.56
N ILE A 264 -28.38 8.55 -5.62
CA ILE A 264 -28.92 9.89 -5.82
C ILE A 264 -30.38 9.87 -5.41
N GLU A 265 -30.73 10.67 -4.43
CA GLU A 265 -32.11 10.83 -3.94
C GLU A 265 -32.56 12.28 -3.99
N GLU A 266 -33.87 12.51 -4.17
CA GLU A 266 -34.47 13.83 -3.95
C GLU A 266 -34.95 13.92 -2.50
N ILE A 267 -34.33 14.80 -1.73
CA ILE A 267 -34.69 15.06 -0.35
C ILE A 267 -35.49 16.36 -0.21
N GLN A 268 -36.34 16.41 0.80
CA GLN A 268 -37.13 17.59 1.15
C GLN A 268 -36.60 18.22 2.45
N PRO A 269 -35.64 19.17 2.37
CA PRO A 269 -35.10 19.81 3.55
C PRO A 269 -36.15 20.76 4.16
N GLY A 270 -36.82 20.35 5.23
CA GLY A 270 -37.78 21.16 5.97
C GLY A 270 -39.24 21.11 5.45
N ARG A 271 -40.09 22.03 5.98
CA ARG A 271 -41.56 22.08 5.69
C ARG A 271 -41.95 22.72 4.33
N GLY A 272 -40.96 22.99 3.45
CA GLY A 272 -41.20 23.59 2.12
C GLY A 272 -41.54 22.55 1.04
N ARG A 273 -42.15 23.00 -0.10
CA ARG A 273 -42.50 22.16 -1.26
C ARG A 273 -41.29 21.85 -2.19
N HIS A 274 -40.12 22.39 -1.91
CA HIS A 274 -38.96 22.25 -2.81
C HIS A 274 -38.13 21.03 -2.46
N ARG A 275 -38.01 20.10 -3.43
CA ARG A 275 -37.09 18.98 -3.37
C ARG A 275 -35.70 19.42 -3.85
N ARG A 276 -34.66 18.87 -3.28
CA ARG A 276 -33.25 19.07 -3.69
C ARG A 276 -32.60 17.72 -3.95
N PRO A 277 -31.75 17.60 -4.96
CA PRO A 277 -30.93 16.40 -5.14
C PRO A 277 -29.94 16.27 -3.99
N ALA A 278 -29.73 15.06 -3.55
CA ALA A 278 -28.72 14.72 -2.55
C ALA A 278 -27.98 13.44 -2.95
N LEU A 279 -26.71 13.37 -2.60
CA LEU A 279 -25.93 12.15 -2.68
C LEU A 279 -25.99 11.45 -1.33
N ILE A 280 -26.49 10.22 -1.34
CA ILE A 280 -26.61 9.37 -0.15
C ILE A 280 -25.51 8.32 -0.20
N VAL A 281 -24.54 8.41 0.69
CA VAL A 281 -23.47 7.42 0.81
C VAL A 281 -23.89 6.36 1.80
N THR A 282 -24.04 5.13 1.32
CA THR A 282 -24.50 3.97 2.09
C THR A 282 -23.37 3.03 2.47
N GLU A 283 -22.27 3.03 1.71
CA GLU A 283 -21.11 2.20 1.99
C GLU A 283 -19.81 3.00 1.70
N LEU A 284 -18.80 2.83 2.54
CA LEU A 284 -17.47 3.41 2.34
C LEU A 284 -16.45 2.31 2.03
N PRO A 285 -15.35 2.63 1.31
CA PRO A 285 -14.28 1.69 1.09
C PRO A 285 -13.71 1.14 2.42
N PHE A 286 -13.28 -0.12 2.38
CA PHE A 286 -12.69 -0.78 3.56
C PHE A 286 -11.54 0.03 4.17
N GLN A 287 -11.50 0.14 5.50
CA GLN A 287 -10.53 0.92 6.28
C GLN A 287 -10.66 2.45 6.17
N VAL A 288 -11.68 2.97 5.52
CA VAL A 288 -11.96 4.42 5.54
C VAL A 288 -12.74 4.78 6.79
N ASN A 289 -12.23 5.76 7.54
CA ASN A 289 -12.91 6.34 8.68
C ASN A 289 -14.02 7.28 8.21
N LYS A 290 -15.27 7.02 8.62
CA LYS A 290 -16.45 7.79 8.19
C LYS A 290 -16.38 9.25 8.66
N ALA A 291 -16.13 9.50 9.93
CA ALA A 291 -16.05 10.85 10.50
C ALA A 291 -14.94 11.68 9.83
N GLY A 292 -13.73 11.12 9.70
CA GLY A 292 -12.62 11.80 9.02
C GLY A 292 -12.86 12.03 7.53
N TRP A 293 -13.64 11.15 6.87
CA TRP A 293 -14.06 11.37 5.48
C TRP A 293 -15.07 12.53 5.38
N ILE A 294 -16.07 12.58 6.27
CA ILE A 294 -17.06 13.69 6.33
C ILE A 294 -16.34 15.01 6.57
N GLU A 295 -15.42 15.07 7.52
CA GLU A 295 -14.62 16.26 7.84
C GLU A 295 -13.81 16.72 6.60
N LYS A 296 -13.15 15.80 5.90
CA LYS A 296 -12.42 16.10 4.66
C LYS A 296 -13.32 16.65 3.56
N VAL A 297 -14.53 16.09 3.37
CA VAL A 297 -15.50 16.60 2.39
C VAL A 297 -15.96 18.01 2.77
N ALA A 298 -16.26 18.25 4.05
CA ALA A 298 -16.64 19.56 4.55
C ALA A 298 -15.50 20.60 4.35
N ASP A 299 -14.28 20.26 4.63
CA ASP A 299 -13.12 21.12 4.39
C ASP A 299 -12.93 21.47 2.91
N LEU A 300 -13.08 20.50 2.03
CA LEU A 300 -13.01 20.73 0.58
C LEU A 300 -14.15 21.63 0.09
N ALA A 301 -15.36 21.49 0.65
CA ALA A 301 -16.51 22.35 0.34
C ALA A 301 -16.30 23.79 0.84
N ASN A 302 -15.84 23.96 2.08
CA ASN A 302 -15.57 25.25 2.69
C ASN A 302 -14.44 26.01 1.96
N ASN A 303 -13.41 25.29 1.51
CA ASN A 303 -12.30 25.84 0.73
C ASN A 303 -12.61 26.02 -0.76
N SER A 304 -13.87 25.86 -1.18
CA SER A 304 -14.33 25.98 -2.57
C SER A 304 -13.65 25.04 -3.57
N LYS A 305 -12.98 23.97 -3.08
CA LYS A 305 -12.37 22.91 -3.90
C LYS A 305 -13.40 21.88 -4.38
N LEU A 306 -14.55 21.78 -3.70
CA LEU A 306 -15.76 21.06 -4.11
C LEU A 306 -16.91 22.07 -4.15
N GLN A 307 -17.40 22.35 -5.34
CA GLN A 307 -18.51 23.30 -5.52
C GLN A 307 -19.83 22.55 -5.64
N GLY A 308 -20.92 23.14 -5.15
CA GLY A 308 -22.24 22.54 -5.30
C GLY A 308 -22.78 21.83 -4.05
N ILE A 309 -22.01 21.65 -3.01
CA ILE A 309 -22.49 21.13 -1.72
C ILE A 309 -23.19 22.25 -0.94
N ALA A 310 -24.40 21.96 -0.43
CA ALA A 310 -25.16 22.87 0.42
C ALA A 310 -25.00 22.52 1.90
N ASP A 311 -25.09 21.25 2.26
CA ASP A 311 -24.97 20.75 3.62
C ASP A 311 -24.52 19.28 3.63
N ILE A 312 -23.93 18.82 4.74
CA ILE A 312 -23.52 17.42 4.94
C ILE A 312 -24.02 16.98 6.30
N ARG A 313 -24.75 15.85 6.34
CA ARG A 313 -25.28 15.29 7.57
C ARG A 313 -25.00 13.80 7.65
N ASP A 314 -24.69 13.32 8.84
CA ASP A 314 -24.63 11.91 9.16
C ASP A 314 -25.98 11.49 9.78
N GLU A 315 -26.72 10.66 9.06
CA GLU A 315 -28.01 10.09 9.47
C GLU A 315 -27.88 8.57 9.70
N SER A 316 -26.65 8.06 9.88
CA SER A 316 -26.41 6.65 10.13
C SER A 316 -27.05 6.19 11.45
N ASP A 317 -27.68 5.02 11.41
CA ASP A 317 -28.34 4.42 12.56
C ASP A 317 -28.02 2.90 12.68
N ARG A 318 -28.84 2.16 13.41
CA ARG A 318 -28.66 0.70 13.58
C ARG A 318 -28.98 -0.09 12.32
N GLU A 319 -29.71 0.47 11.36
CA GLU A 319 -30.08 -0.16 10.10
C GLU A 319 -28.95 -0.06 9.06
N GLY A 320 -28.04 0.93 9.23
CA GLY A 320 -26.88 1.05 8.34
C GLY A 320 -26.29 2.46 8.29
N MET A 321 -25.28 2.58 7.43
CA MET A 321 -24.63 3.86 7.14
C MET A 321 -25.49 4.69 6.19
N ARG A 322 -25.72 5.98 6.54
CA ARG A 322 -26.43 6.94 5.71
C ARG A 322 -25.81 8.33 5.88
N VAL A 323 -24.89 8.70 5.02
CA VAL A 323 -24.34 10.06 4.98
C VAL A 323 -25.00 10.81 3.84
N VAL A 324 -25.70 11.92 4.17
CA VAL A 324 -26.47 12.74 3.25
C VAL A 324 -25.67 13.97 2.88
N ILE A 325 -25.34 14.13 1.59
CA ILE A 325 -24.72 15.33 1.04
C ILE A 325 -25.77 16.09 0.24
N GLU A 326 -26.33 17.16 0.80
CA GLU A 326 -27.30 18.01 0.13
C GLU A 326 -26.63 18.85 -0.94
N LEU A 327 -27.23 18.93 -2.12
CA LEU A 327 -26.68 19.69 -3.24
C LEU A 327 -27.37 21.08 -3.37
N LYS A 328 -26.62 22.05 -3.88
CA LYS A 328 -27.17 23.32 -4.32
C LYS A 328 -28.04 23.11 -5.57
N ARG A 329 -29.01 23.97 -5.81
CA ARG A 329 -30.01 23.82 -6.85
C ARG A 329 -29.45 23.73 -8.29
N GLU A 330 -28.26 24.30 -8.52
CA GLU A 330 -27.58 24.35 -9.82
C GLU A 330 -26.46 23.31 -9.94
N ALA A 331 -26.25 22.49 -8.93
CA ALA A 331 -25.18 21.51 -8.91
C ALA A 331 -25.58 20.26 -9.70
N ASN A 332 -24.64 19.75 -10.52
CA ASN A 332 -24.79 18.47 -11.21
C ASN A 332 -24.34 17.33 -10.27
N PRO A 333 -25.24 16.40 -9.87
CA PRO A 333 -24.89 15.31 -8.95
C PRO A 333 -23.79 14.39 -9.49
N ALA A 334 -23.80 14.10 -10.81
CA ALA A 334 -22.82 13.19 -11.41
C ALA A 334 -21.41 13.80 -11.45
N GLN A 335 -21.32 15.09 -11.78
CA GLN A 335 -20.02 15.78 -11.78
C GLN A 335 -19.45 15.87 -10.35
N LEU A 336 -20.28 16.22 -9.36
CA LEU A 336 -19.83 16.27 -7.98
C LEU A 336 -19.42 14.90 -7.46
N LEU A 337 -20.13 13.84 -7.83
CA LEU A 337 -19.77 12.47 -7.45
C LEU A 337 -18.42 12.07 -8.05
N ALA A 338 -18.16 12.39 -9.33
CA ALA A 338 -16.87 12.17 -9.96
C ALA A 338 -15.73 12.92 -9.23
N GLU A 339 -15.97 14.17 -8.84
CA GLU A 339 -15.01 14.94 -8.03
C GLU A 339 -14.79 14.34 -6.63
N LEU A 340 -15.84 13.82 -5.97
CA LEU A 340 -15.71 13.13 -4.69
C LEU A 340 -14.85 11.86 -4.80
N TYR A 341 -15.00 11.08 -5.86
CA TYR A 341 -14.16 9.91 -6.12
C TYR A 341 -12.69 10.28 -6.35
N GLN A 342 -12.42 11.39 -7.04
CA GLN A 342 -11.05 11.83 -7.32
C GLN A 342 -10.35 12.49 -6.12
N LYS A 343 -11.09 13.31 -5.35
CA LYS A 343 -10.51 14.20 -4.32
C LYS A 343 -10.58 13.62 -2.91
N THR A 344 -11.35 12.56 -2.70
CA THR A 344 -11.58 11.98 -1.37
C THR A 344 -11.37 10.46 -1.37
N PRO A 345 -11.16 9.83 -0.20
CA PRO A 345 -11.07 8.37 -0.10
C PRO A 345 -12.41 7.64 -0.28
N LEU A 346 -13.44 8.28 -0.89
CA LEU A 346 -14.63 7.60 -1.37
C LEU A 346 -14.30 6.60 -2.50
N GLN A 347 -13.22 6.83 -3.22
CA GLN A 347 -12.53 5.84 -4.04
C GLN A 347 -11.06 5.78 -3.65
N MET A 348 -10.53 4.57 -3.49
CA MET A 348 -9.15 4.33 -3.16
C MET A 348 -8.66 3.01 -3.76
N ASN A 349 -7.35 2.87 -3.86
CA ASN A 349 -6.74 1.61 -4.29
C ASN A 349 -6.35 0.78 -3.07
N PHE A 350 -6.88 -0.44 -2.97
CA PHE A 350 -6.42 -1.42 -2.00
C PHE A 350 -5.19 -2.16 -2.57
N GLY A 351 -4.01 -1.88 -2.00
CA GLY A 351 -2.76 -2.54 -2.39
C GLY A 351 -2.68 -3.94 -1.79
N ALA A 352 -3.10 -4.97 -2.52
CA ALA A 352 -3.00 -6.34 -2.06
C ALA A 352 -1.56 -6.84 -2.07
N THR A 353 -1.13 -7.53 -1.00
CA THR A 353 0.14 -8.23 -0.90
C THR A 353 -0.06 -9.52 -0.10
N LEU A 354 -0.04 -10.65 -0.78
CA LEU A 354 -0.33 -11.97 -0.23
C LEU A 354 0.95 -12.60 0.35
N LEU A 355 1.40 -12.07 1.49
CA LEU A 355 2.60 -12.49 2.19
C LEU A 355 2.22 -13.16 3.51
N GLY A 356 2.66 -14.38 3.75
CA GLY A 356 2.43 -15.12 4.99
C GLY A 356 3.61 -16.00 5.37
N ILE A 357 3.54 -16.63 6.56
CA ILE A 357 4.57 -17.54 7.04
C ILE A 357 4.20 -18.96 6.62
N VAL A 358 5.14 -19.62 5.92
CA VAL A 358 5.08 -21.03 5.50
C VAL A 358 6.30 -21.73 6.06
N ASN A 359 6.09 -22.72 6.92
CA ASN A 359 7.19 -23.50 7.54
C ASN A 359 8.25 -22.61 8.25
N GLY A 360 7.82 -21.51 8.89
CA GLY A 360 8.70 -20.59 9.60
C GLY A 360 9.39 -19.53 8.73
N GLU A 361 9.13 -19.49 7.41
CA GLU A 361 9.70 -18.54 6.48
C GLU A 361 8.63 -17.62 5.88
N PRO A 362 8.88 -16.31 5.74
CA PRO A 362 7.98 -15.42 5.04
C PRO A 362 8.01 -15.69 3.53
N ARG A 363 6.85 -15.94 2.93
CA ARG A 363 6.70 -16.19 1.48
C ARG A 363 5.54 -15.38 0.91
N GLN A 364 5.77 -14.78 -0.24
CA GLN A 364 4.70 -14.22 -1.08
C GLN A 364 4.13 -15.35 -1.93
N LEU A 365 2.82 -15.52 -1.89
CA LEU A 365 2.12 -16.63 -2.55
C LEU A 365 1.02 -16.11 -3.47
N SER A 366 0.73 -16.86 -4.53
CA SER A 366 -0.50 -16.70 -5.30
C SER A 366 -1.71 -17.18 -4.50
N LEU A 367 -2.94 -16.81 -4.91
CA LEU A 367 -4.15 -17.34 -4.29
C LEU A 367 -4.18 -18.87 -4.32
N LYS A 368 -3.84 -19.47 -5.48
CA LYS A 368 -3.72 -20.94 -5.63
C LYS A 368 -2.73 -21.51 -4.63
N GLY A 369 -1.57 -20.86 -4.46
CA GLY A 369 -0.55 -21.29 -3.49
C GLY A 369 -1.05 -21.26 -2.05
N LEU A 370 -1.80 -20.22 -1.65
CA LEU A 370 -2.40 -20.14 -0.32
C LEU A 370 -3.41 -21.26 -0.06
N LEU A 371 -4.28 -21.55 -1.04
CA LEU A 371 -5.25 -22.65 -0.95
C LEU A 371 -4.56 -24.02 -0.89
N GLN A 372 -3.47 -24.23 -1.64
CA GLN A 372 -2.68 -25.48 -1.62
C GLN A 372 -1.99 -25.70 -0.27
N GLU A 373 -1.36 -24.68 0.31
CA GLU A 373 -0.72 -24.78 1.62
C GLU A 373 -1.75 -25.07 2.73
N PHE A 374 -2.91 -24.41 2.68
CA PHE A 374 -4.02 -24.71 3.59
C PHE A 374 -4.52 -26.14 3.43
N LEU A 375 -4.74 -26.61 2.19
CA LEU A 375 -5.21 -27.95 1.93
C LEU A 375 -4.24 -29.02 2.46
N ARG A 376 -2.92 -28.82 2.25
CA ARG A 376 -1.86 -29.69 2.79
C ARG A 376 -1.94 -29.77 4.31
N PHE A 377 -2.03 -28.63 4.96
CA PHE A 377 -2.19 -28.57 6.42
C PHE A 377 -3.47 -29.28 6.88
N ARG A 378 -4.57 -29.10 6.18
CA ARG A 378 -5.84 -29.74 6.54
C ARG A 378 -5.82 -31.26 6.36
N GLU A 379 -5.20 -31.77 5.30
CA GLU A 379 -4.97 -33.20 5.13
C GLU A 379 -4.14 -33.79 6.29
N GLU A 380 -3.10 -33.07 6.72
CA GLU A 380 -2.27 -33.48 7.86
C GLU A 380 -3.05 -33.53 9.17
N THR A 381 -3.79 -32.46 9.50
CA THR A 381 -4.58 -32.38 10.73
C THR A 381 -5.67 -33.42 10.78
N LEU A 382 -6.37 -33.71 9.66
CA LEU A 382 -7.36 -34.79 9.57
C LEU A 382 -6.72 -36.17 9.75
N THR A 383 -5.57 -36.41 9.15
CA THR A 383 -4.85 -37.67 9.33
C THR A 383 -4.46 -37.89 10.78
N ARG A 384 -3.95 -36.85 11.47
CA ARG A 384 -3.62 -36.89 12.89
C ARG A 384 -4.88 -37.13 13.76
N ARG A 385 -5.97 -36.45 13.49
CA ARG A 385 -7.26 -36.64 14.14
C ARG A 385 -7.75 -38.06 14.02
N TYR A 386 -7.81 -38.62 12.80
CA TYR A 386 -8.29 -39.98 12.59
C TYR A 386 -7.39 -41.03 13.22
N ARG A 387 -6.07 -40.80 13.29
CA ARG A 387 -5.17 -41.68 14.06
C ARG A 387 -5.49 -41.63 15.56
N TYR A 388 -5.66 -40.44 16.11
CA TYR A 388 -6.04 -40.29 17.51
C TYR A 388 -7.39 -40.97 17.83
N GLU A 389 -8.40 -40.74 17.00
CA GLU A 389 -9.71 -41.40 17.14
C GLU A 389 -9.59 -42.94 17.02
N LEU A 390 -8.75 -43.42 16.10
CA LEU A 390 -8.50 -44.86 15.92
C LEU A 390 -7.84 -45.47 17.16
N ASP A 391 -6.77 -44.86 17.67
CA ASP A 391 -6.08 -45.32 18.88
C ASP A 391 -7.01 -45.32 20.10
N LYS A 392 -7.87 -44.30 20.22
CA LYS A 392 -8.86 -44.20 21.25
C LYS A 392 -9.94 -45.29 21.13
N ALA A 393 -10.45 -45.54 19.94
CA ALA A 393 -11.45 -46.59 19.67
C ALA A 393 -10.86 -47.98 19.87
N GLN A 394 -9.63 -48.25 19.46
CA GLN A 394 -8.93 -49.52 19.67
C GLN A 394 -8.66 -49.75 21.15
N SER A 395 -8.17 -48.75 21.87
CA SER A 395 -7.97 -48.85 23.35
C SER A 395 -9.28 -49.11 24.09
N ARG A 396 -10.38 -48.48 23.64
CA ARG A 396 -11.69 -48.71 24.24
C ARG A 396 -12.23 -50.10 23.91
N LEU A 397 -12.07 -50.60 22.66
CA LEU A 397 -12.48 -51.92 22.25
C LEU A 397 -11.72 -53.03 23.02
N GLU A 398 -10.41 -52.82 23.28
CA GLU A 398 -9.57 -53.70 24.10
C GLU A 398 -10.19 -53.84 25.50
N ILE A 399 -10.52 -52.70 26.15
CA ILE A 399 -11.16 -52.72 27.49
C ILE A 399 -12.50 -53.42 27.47
N VAL A 400 -13.40 -53.09 26.48
CA VAL A 400 -14.72 -53.70 26.37
C VAL A 400 -14.60 -55.20 26.12
N GLY A 401 -13.63 -55.63 25.28
CA GLY A 401 -13.35 -57.07 25.02
C GLY A 401 -12.97 -57.80 26.34
N GLY A 402 -12.11 -57.20 27.17
CA GLY A 402 -11.77 -57.80 28.47
C GLY A 402 -12.97 -57.90 29.43
N LEU A 403 -13.84 -56.85 29.45
CA LEU A 403 -15.07 -56.89 30.27
C LEU A 403 -16.04 -57.96 29.79
N LEU A 404 -16.19 -58.16 28.45
CA LEU A 404 -17.02 -59.22 27.89
C LEU A 404 -16.47 -60.60 28.24
N THR A 405 -15.16 -60.82 28.16
CA THR A 405 -14.48 -62.06 28.57
C THR A 405 -14.78 -62.35 30.05
N ALA A 406 -14.63 -61.32 30.90
CA ALA A 406 -14.88 -61.45 32.34
C ALA A 406 -16.37 -61.82 32.63
N LEU A 407 -17.34 -61.23 31.94
CA LEU A 407 -18.76 -61.55 32.05
C LEU A 407 -19.11 -62.95 31.56
N THR A 408 -18.39 -63.43 30.53
CA THR A 408 -18.61 -64.78 29.98
C THR A 408 -18.04 -65.85 30.92
N GLN A 409 -16.96 -65.57 31.66
CA GLN A 409 -16.29 -66.47 32.59
C GLN A 409 -16.39 -65.97 34.02
N LEU A 410 -17.57 -65.49 34.38
CA LEU A 410 -17.85 -64.81 35.67
C LEU A 410 -17.45 -65.63 36.88
N ASP A 411 -17.73 -66.89 36.88
CA ASP A 411 -17.42 -67.79 38.01
C ASP A 411 -15.92 -67.89 38.28
N GLN A 412 -15.12 -67.92 37.20
CA GLN A 412 -13.66 -67.93 37.30
C GLN A 412 -13.12 -66.59 37.84
N VAL A 413 -13.64 -65.50 37.35
CA VAL A 413 -13.27 -64.15 37.81
C VAL A 413 -13.59 -63.99 39.30
N ILE A 414 -14.76 -64.44 39.77
CA ILE A 414 -15.13 -64.38 41.20
C ILE A 414 -14.23 -65.27 42.03
N GLU A 415 -13.87 -66.48 41.56
CA GLU A 415 -12.95 -67.35 42.23
C GLU A 415 -11.57 -66.78 42.41
N ILE A 416 -11.02 -66.14 41.32
CA ILE A 416 -9.73 -65.44 41.38
C ILE A 416 -9.74 -64.27 42.35
N LEU A 417 -10.77 -63.43 42.30
CA LEU A 417 -10.91 -62.29 43.18
C LEU A 417 -11.07 -62.62 44.64
N ARG A 418 -11.71 -63.78 44.99
CA ARG A 418 -11.86 -64.28 46.35
C ARG A 418 -10.57 -64.87 46.91
N ASN A 419 -9.78 -65.51 46.06
CA ASN A 419 -8.60 -66.24 46.50
C ASN A 419 -7.32 -65.41 46.42
N ALA A 420 -7.34 -64.26 45.80
CA ALA A 420 -6.19 -63.32 45.69
C ALA A 420 -6.00 -62.55 47.00
N PRO A 421 -4.77 -62.47 47.54
CA PRO A 421 -4.45 -61.72 48.76
C PRO A 421 -4.53 -60.19 48.57
N ASP A 422 -4.30 -59.72 47.36
CA ASP A 422 -4.34 -58.31 47.03
C ASP A 422 -4.74 -58.10 45.54
N GLY A 423 -5.02 -56.84 45.17
CA GLY A 423 -5.43 -56.44 43.83
C GLY A 423 -4.37 -56.70 42.74
N SER A 424 -3.08 -56.58 43.06
CA SER A 424 -1.96 -56.82 42.17
C SER A 424 -1.83 -58.28 41.79
N THR A 425 -1.95 -59.16 42.77
CA THR A 425 -1.97 -60.62 42.57
C THR A 425 -3.21 -61.06 41.83
N ALA A 426 -4.39 -60.47 42.13
CA ALA A 426 -5.63 -60.73 41.37
C ALA A 426 -5.45 -60.37 39.89
N LYS A 427 -4.84 -59.22 39.58
CA LYS A 427 -4.57 -58.76 38.21
C LYS A 427 -3.70 -59.74 37.45
N VAL A 428 -2.57 -60.18 38.05
CA VAL A 428 -1.67 -61.17 37.44
C VAL A 428 -2.38 -62.48 37.17
N GLN A 429 -3.21 -62.94 38.11
CA GLN A 429 -3.98 -64.19 37.91
C GLN A 429 -5.02 -64.07 36.82
N LEU A 430 -5.73 -62.91 36.73
CA LEU A 430 -6.66 -62.63 35.63
C LEU A 430 -5.94 -62.59 34.28
N GLN A 431 -4.76 -61.98 34.19
CA GLN A 431 -3.96 -62.00 32.99
C GLN A 431 -3.57 -63.42 32.55
N VAL A 432 -3.03 -64.21 33.42
CA VAL A 432 -2.52 -65.57 33.14
C VAL A 432 -3.63 -66.57 32.83
N ARG A 433 -4.76 -66.52 33.56
CA ARG A 433 -5.83 -67.52 33.40
C ARG A 433 -6.81 -67.21 32.32
N LEU A 434 -7.06 -65.91 32.02
CA LEU A 434 -8.05 -65.44 31.06
C LEU A 434 -7.39 -64.82 29.81
N ASP A 435 -6.08 -64.85 29.67
CA ASP A 435 -5.30 -64.26 28.59
C ASP A 435 -5.64 -62.80 28.33
N LEU A 436 -5.63 -62.01 29.41
CA LEU A 436 -6.00 -60.58 29.40
C LEU A 436 -4.78 -59.68 29.46
N SER A 437 -4.92 -58.53 28.79
CA SER A 437 -3.90 -57.47 28.89
C SER A 437 -3.89 -56.74 30.24
N ASP A 438 -2.84 -56.03 30.51
CA ASP A 438 -2.69 -55.24 31.75
C ASP A 438 -3.82 -54.26 31.96
N ARG A 439 -4.23 -53.52 30.92
CA ARG A 439 -5.36 -52.58 30.90
C ARG A 439 -6.72 -53.28 31.13
N GLN A 440 -6.89 -54.44 30.55
CA GLN A 440 -8.11 -55.26 30.73
C GLN A 440 -8.20 -55.76 32.20
N GLY A 441 -7.11 -56.19 32.80
CA GLY A 441 -7.06 -56.58 34.21
C GLY A 441 -7.48 -55.44 35.14
N ASP A 442 -6.93 -54.22 34.94
CA ASP A 442 -7.30 -53.04 35.71
C ASP A 442 -8.80 -52.69 35.54
N ALA A 443 -9.30 -52.72 34.29
CA ALA A 443 -10.71 -52.44 34.01
C ALA A 443 -11.67 -53.44 34.70
N ILE A 444 -11.29 -54.70 34.80
CA ILE A 444 -12.09 -55.75 35.52
C ILE A 444 -12.05 -55.47 37.02
N LEU A 445 -10.91 -55.19 37.58
CA LEU A 445 -10.78 -54.85 39.00
C LEU A 445 -11.54 -53.58 39.41
N ALA A 446 -11.63 -52.61 38.51
CA ALA A 446 -12.38 -51.35 38.71
C ALA A 446 -13.89 -51.51 38.39
N MET A 447 -14.34 -52.67 37.95
CA MET A 447 -15.73 -52.89 37.51
C MET A 447 -16.71 -52.87 38.67
N PRO A 448 -17.74 -52.00 38.68
CA PRO A 448 -18.78 -51.98 39.70
C PRO A 448 -19.63 -53.28 39.65
N LEU A 449 -19.99 -53.82 40.77
CA LEU A 449 -20.85 -55.06 40.88
C LEU A 449 -22.19 -54.98 40.12
N ARG A 450 -22.74 -53.78 39.93
CA ARG A 450 -23.97 -53.57 39.14
C ARG A 450 -23.79 -53.95 37.66
N ARG A 451 -22.59 -53.93 37.10
CA ARG A 451 -22.30 -54.32 35.70
C ARG A 451 -22.32 -55.82 35.47
N LEU A 452 -22.49 -56.63 36.51
CA LEU A 452 -22.69 -58.06 36.37
C LEU A 452 -24.11 -58.47 35.93
N LEU A 453 -25.02 -57.51 35.74
CA LEU A 453 -26.39 -57.78 35.27
C LEU A 453 -26.42 -58.12 33.78
N GLY A 454 -27.32 -59.00 33.34
CA GLY A 454 -27.44 -59.52 31.99
C GLY A 454 -27.71 -58.41 30.93
N THR A 455 -28.36 -57.31 31.36
CA THR A 455 -28.63 -56.15 30.47
C THR A 455 -27.35 -55.34 30.12
N GLU A 456 -26.37 -55.36 31.01
CA GLU A 456 -25.09 -54.72 30.74
C GLU A 456 -24.23 -55.47 29.72
N ARG A 457 -24.32 -56.80 29.63
CA ARG A 457 -23.62 -57.63 28.65
C ARG A 457 -24.07 -57.27 27.23
N THR A 458 -25.37 -57.14 26.97
CA THR A 458 -25.93 -56.78 25.65
C THR A 458 -25.50 -55.35 25.28
N SER A 459 -25.42 -54.42 26.25
CA SER A 459 -24.93 -53.07 25.99
C SER A 459 -23.44 -53.04 25.62
N LEU A 460 -22.61 -53.86 26.30
CA LEU A 460 -21.17 -53.97 25.96
C LEU A 460 -20.97 -54.69 24.59
N GLU A 461 -21.77 -55.70 24.28
CA GLU A 461 -21.72 -56.35 22.95
C GLU A 461 -22.09 -55.37 21.84
N GLN A 462 -23.09 -54.52 22.04
CA GLN A 462 -23.47 -53.47 21.09
C GLN A 462 -22.34 -52.42 20.95
N GLU A 463 -21.78 -51.90 22.10
CA GLU A 463 -20.62 -50.96 22.10
C GLU A 463 -19.45 -51.57 21.35
N ALA A 464 -19.10 -52.84 21.57
CA ALA A 464 -18.04 -53.52 20.84
C ALA A 464 -18.29 -53.58 19.33
N GLN A 465 -19.53 -53.81 18.90
CA GLN A 465 -19.88 -53.83 17.49
C GLN A 465 -19.76 -52.42 16.87
N GLU A 466 -20.25 -51.40 17.55
CA GLU A 466 -20.14 -49.99 17.14
C GLU A 466 -18.66 -49.58 17.00
N LEU A 467 -17.82 -49.89 18.01
CA LEU A 467 -16.39 -49.61 17.98
C LEU A 467 -15.67 -50.33 16.82
N ARG A 468 -15.99 -51.58 16.53
CA ARG A 468 -15.43 -52.32 15.38
C ARG A 468 -15.79 -51.67 14.05
N GLN A 469 -17.02 -51.18 13.89
CA GLN A 469 -17.47 -50.49 12.68
C GLN A 469 -16.73 -49.13 12.56
N GLN A 470 -16.59 -48.42 13.67
CA GLN A 470 -15.83 -47.16 13.72
C GLN A 470 -14.35 -47.35 13.35
N ILE A 471 -13.68 -48.36 13.93
CA ILE A 471 -12.31 -48.73 13.62
C ILE A 471 -12.15 -49.04 12.12
N GLN A 472 -13.03 -49.87 11.57
CA GLN A 472 -12.96 -50.20 10.15
C GLN A 472 -13.17 -48.97 9.25
N SER A 473 -14.04 -48.03 9.63
CA SER A 473 -14.24 -46.79 8.88
C SER A 473 -13.03 -45.87 8.96
N LEU A 474 -12.40 -45.74 10.15
CA LEU A 474 -11.20 -44.94 10.35
C LEU A 474 -9.97 -45.51 9.63
N GLU A 475 -9.78 -46.85 9.67
CA GLU A 475 -8.75 -47.54 8.91
C GLU A 475 -8.88 -47.29 7.39
N ARG A 476 -10.11 -47.32 6.86
CA ARG A 476 -10.36 -47.00 5.46
C ARG A 476 -9.99 -45.54 5.14
N LEU A 477 -10.38 -44.59 5.97
CA LEU A 477 -10.05 -43.19 5.78
C LEU A 477 -8.54 -42.92 5.84
N LEU A 478 -7.80 -43.68 6.66
CA LEU A 478 -6.35 -43.54 6.80
C LEU A 478 -5.57 -44.26 5.69
N SER A 479 -6.12 -45.33 5.11
CA SER A 479 -5.48 -46.14 4.06
C SER A 479 -5.72 -45.58 2.65
N ASP A 480 -6.82 -44.89 2.43
CA ASP A 480 -7.23 -44.37 1.13
C ASP A 480 -7.39 -42.85 1.15
N ARG A 481 -6.44 -42.17 0.47
CA ARG A 481 -6.44 -40.70 0.36
C ARG A 481 -7.72 -40.18 -0.33
N HIS A 482 -8.31 -40.93 -1.26
CA HIS A 482 -9.55 -40.52 -1.92
C HIS A 482 -10.70 -40.46 -0.93
N GLU A 483 -10.86 -41.44 -0.04
CA GLU A 483 -11.88 -41.43 1.00
C GLU A 483 -11.63 -40.33 2.03
N LEU A 484 -10.37 -40.03 2.35
CA LEU A 484 -10.00 -38.90 3.21
C LEU A 484 -10.43 -37.55 2.59
N LEU A 485 -10.12 -37.32 1.31
CA LEU A 485 -10.50 -36.10 0.58
C LEU A 485 -12.03 -35.99 0.42
N LYS A 486 -12.70 -37.09 0.23
CA LYS A 486 -14.19 -37.14 0.20
C LYS A 486 -14.79 -36.74 1.55
N SER A 487 -14.21 -37.18 2.68
CA SER A 487 -14.61 -36.75 4.01
C SER A 487 -14.35 -35.25 4.18
N LEU A 488 -13.18 -34.74 3.79
CA LEU A 488 -12.86 -33.33 3.81
C LEU A 488 -13.86 -32.47 3.01
N LYS A 489 -14.20 -32.89 1.79
CA LYS A 489 -15.24 -32.20 0.98
C LYS A 489 -16.60 -32.19 1.67
N LYS A 490 -16.97 -33.26 2.41
CA LYS A 490 -18.22 -33.32 3.18
C LYS A 490 -18.19 -32.30 4.35
N ASP A 491 -17.08 -32.22 5.08
CA ASP A 491 -16.91 -31.28 6.21
C ASP A 491 -16.92 -29.83 5.72
N LEU A 492 -16.19 -29.51 4.65
CA LEU A 492 -16.21 -28.19 4.02
C LEU A 492 -17.61 -27.75 3.58
N ARG A 493 -18.39 -28.68 2.96
CA ARG A 493 -19.79 -28.40 2.57
C ARG A 493 -20.69 -28.20 3.77
N ALA A 494 -20.45 -28.90 4.88
CA ALA A 494 -21.21 -28.72 6.12
C ALA A 494 -20.94 -27.35 6.74
N LEU A 495 -19.68 -26.94 6.84
CA LEU A 495 -19.28 -25.62 7.33
C LEU A 495 -19.81 -24.50 6.42
N LYS A 496 -19.74 -24.67 5.08
CA LYS A 496 -20.34 -23.73 4.12
C LYS A 496 -21.82 -23.55 4.41
N ARG A 497 -22.61 -24.62 4.51
CA ARG A 497 -24.05 -24.55 4.77
C ARG A 497 -24.41 -23.86 6.08
N LYS A 498 -23.52 -23.92 7.08
CA LYS A 498 -23.77 -23.36 8.42
C LYS A 498 -23.38 -21.88 8.52
N TYR A 499 -22.29 -21.45 7.84
CA TYR A 499 -21.67 -20.14 8.04
C TYR A 499 -21.62 -19.27 6.79
N ASP A 500 -22.09 -19.76 5.63
CA ASP A 500 -22.12 -18.98 4.41
C ASP A 500 -23.11 -17.81 4.50
N ASN A 501 -22.71 -16.68 3.93
CA ASN A 501 -23.54 -15.50 3.82
C ASN A 501 -23.30 -14.80 2.48
N PRO A 502 -24.27 -14.00 1.99
CA PRO A 502 -24.13 -13.31 0.71
C PRO A 502 -22.89 -12.42 0.63
N ARG A 503 -22.34 -12.32 -0.57
CA ARG A 503 -21.27 -11.36 -0.89
C ARG A 503 -21.74 -9.93 -0.60
N ARG A 504 -20.90 -9.13 0.03
CA ARG A 504 -21.16 -7.72 0.34
C ARG A 504 -20.59 -6.79 -0.73
N THR A 505 -19.38 -7.06 -1.22
CA THR A 505 -18.67 -6.24 -2.21
C THR A 505 -19.11 -6.59 -3.63
N ARG A 506 -19.50 -5.61 -4.42
CA ARG A 506 -19.86 -5.78 -5.84
C ARG A 506 -18.61 -5.67 -6.70
N ILE A 507 -18.53 -6.44 -7.78
CA ILE A 507 -17.40 -6.42 -8.71
C ILE A 507 -17.93 -6.07 -10.09
N TYR A 508 -17.41 -5.02 -10.68
CA TYR A 508 -17.74 -4.58 -12.04
C TYR A 508 -16.53 -4.78 -12.95
N ALA A 509 -16.76 -5.41 -14.11
CA ALA A 509 -15.74 -5.41 -15.16
C ALA A 509 -15.56 -3.99 -15.70
N GLU A 510 -14.39 -3.70 -16.23
CA GLU A 510 -14.07 -2.41 -16.80
C GLU A 510 -15.11 -2.00 -17.86
N GLY A 511 -15.73 -0.84 -17.72
CA GLY A 511 -16.79 -0.34 -18.61
C GLY A 511 -18.20 -0.94 -18.39
N THR A 512 -18.40 -1.82 -17.39
CA THR A 512 -19.72 -2.36 -17.03
C THR A 512 -20.28 -1.73 -15.75
N GLU A 513 -19.70 -0.64 -15.30
CA GLU A 513 -20.17 0.11 -14.14
C GLU A 513 -21.65 0.49 -14.33
N PRO A 514 -22.48 0.42 -13.29
CA PRO A 514 -23.85 0.91 -13.40
C PRO A 514 -23.78 2.36 -13.82
N ALA A 515 -24.38 2.68 -14.96
CA ALA A 515 -24.58 4.06 -15.36
C ALA A 515 -25.23 4.77 -14.18
N LEU A 516 -24.62 5.85 -13.71
CA LEU A 516 -25.26 6.73 -12.71
C LEU A 516 -26.69 6.98 -13.20
N PRO A 517 -27.73 6.78 -12.37
CA PRO A 517 -29.11 7.01 -12.79
C PRO A 517 -29.32 8.52 -12.94
N VAL A 518 -28.83 9.04 -14.02
CA VAL A 518 -29.13 10.38 -14.52
C VAL A 518 -29.25 10.23 -16.01
N GLU A 519 -30.42 10.39 -16.56
CA GLU A 519 -30.60 10.93 -17.90
C GLU A 519 -29.94 12.32 -17.90
N LEU A 520 -28.62 12.33 -18.06
CA LEU A 520 -27.91 13.50 -18.50
C LEU A 520 -28.13 13.51 -20.02
N GLU A 521 -28.97 14.46 -20.48
CA GLU A 521 -28.73 15.01 -21.83
C GLU A 521 -27.23 15.11 -21.98
N SER A 522 -26.71 14.45 -22.98
CA SER A 522 -25.30 14.43 -23.40
C SER A 522 -24.76 15.86 -23.35
N GLY A 523 -24.30 16.26 -22.19
CA GLY A 523 -23.39 17.39 -22.05
C GLY A 523 -22.10 16.89 -22.66
N GLU A 524 -21.79 17.49 -23.78
CA GLU A 524 -20.60 17.45 -24.59
C GLU A 524 -19.49 16.60 -23.95
N GLU A 525 -19.15 15.47 -24.60
CA GLU A 525 -17.79 14.93 -24.51
C GLU A 525 -16.88 16.16 -24.43
N GLU A 526 -16.07 16.29 -23.36
CA GLU A 526 -15.05 17.33 -23.33
C GLU A 526 -14.19 17.09 -24.56
N THR A 527 -14.62 17.71 -25.67
CA THR A 527 -13.83 17.70 -26.89
C THR A 527 -12.50 18.29 -26.49
N VAL A 528 -11.46 17.48 -26.58
CA VAL A 528 -10.09 17.92 -26.36
C VAL A 528 -9.92 19.21 -27.15
N THR A 529 -9.92 20.34 -26.43
CA THR A 529 -9.87 21.65 -27.07
C THR A 529 -8.45 22.20 -26.98
N GLU A 530 -7.94 22.62 -28.11
CA GLU A 530 -6.69 23.36 -28.18
C GLU A 530 -6.88 24.71 -27.45
N THR A 531 -6.03 24.99 -26.46
CA THR A 531 -6.11 26.20 -25.63
C THR A 531 -4.75 26.88 -25.57
N LEU A 532 -4.76 28.21 -25.49
CA LEU A 532 -3.56 29.02 -25.32
C LEU A 532 -3.30 29.19 -23.81
N VAL A 533 -2.16 28.70 -23.34
CA VAL A 533 -1.70 28.84 -21.94
C VAL A 533 -0.58 29.88 -21.90
N GLU A 534 -0.72 30.87 -21.04
CA GLU A 534 0.26 31.92 -20.81
C GLU A 534 0.73 31.87 -19.35
N GLN A 535 2.04 32.05 -19.16
CA GLN A 535 2.67 32.23 -17.86
C GLN A 535 3.32 33.60 -17.78
N THR A 536 3.18 34.26 -16.65
CA THR A 536 3.71 35.61 -16.46
C THR A 536 4.93 35.62 -15.54
N GLN A 537 5.69 36.73 -15.51
CA GLN A 537 6.89 36.92 -14.71
C GLN A 537 6.62 36.77 -13.20
N ARG A 538 5.46 37.16 -12.72
CA ARG A 538 5.07 37.03 -11.30
C ARG A 538 4.52 35.67 -10.94
N GLY A 539 4.55 34.70 -11.89
CA GLY A 539 4.09 33.32 -11.68
C GLY A 539 2.58 33.12 -11.77
N TYR A 540 1.86 34.02 -12.46
CA TYR A 540 0.47 33.81 -12.79
C TYR A 540 0.35 32.94 -14.05
N VAL A 541 -0.67 32.08 -14.08
CA VAL A 541 -1.03 31.29 -15.27
C VAL A 541 -2.47 31.60 -15.66
N ARG A 542 -2.73 31.55 -16.97
CA ARG A 542 -4.05 31.80 -17.52
C ARG A 542 -4.25 30.98 -18.81
N ARG A 543 -5.48 30.57 -19.07
CA ARG A 543 -5.86 29.78 -20.24
C ARG A 543 -6.90 30.55 -21.06
N PHE A 544 -6.77 30.53 -22.38
CA PHE A 544 -7.68 31.18 -23.31
C PHE A 544 -8.22 30.16 -24.33
N PRO A 545 -9.45 30.34 -24.87
CA PRO A 545 -9.96 29.51 -25.96
C PRO A 545 -9.12 29.71 -27.22
N PRO A 546 -9.08 28.73 -28.16
CA PRO A 546 -8.33 28.83 -29.37
C PRO A 546 -8.80 30.06 -30.15
N ARG A 547 -7.87 30.93 -30.54
CA ARG A 547 -8.19 32.08 -31.37
C ARG A 547 -8.60 31.55 -32.76
N SER A 548 -9.84 31.81 -33.21
CA SER A 548 -10.20 31.63 -34.60
C SER A 548 -9.27 32.52 -35.43
N ARG A 549 -8.58 31.94 -36.42
CA ARG A 549 -7.59 32.57 -37.31
C ARG A 549 -8.09 33.79 -38.12
N GLN A 550 -9.28 34.30 -37.83
CA GLN A 550 -9.86 35.47 -38.52
C GLN A 550 -10.28 36.53 -37.50
N ARG A 551 -9.53 37.60 -37.50
CA ARG A 551 -9.65 38.90 -36.83
C ARG A 551 -8.76 39.15 -35.61
N SER A 552 -7.51 39.49 -35.87
CA SER A 552 -6.81 40.53 -35.07
C SER A 552 -5.71 41.15 -35.89
N LYS A 553 -6.10 42.10 -36.77
CA LYS A 553 -5.26 43.23 -37.16
C LYS A 553 -5.58 44.41 -36.21
N GLU A 554 -5.34 44.24 -34.95
CA GLU A 554 -5.11 45.34 -33.99
C GLU A 554 -3.85 44.94 -33.25
N PRO A 555 -2.79 45.76 -33.26
CA PRO A 555 -1.65 45.55 -32.40
C PRO A 555 -2.20 45.66 -31.00
N GLU A 556 -2.14 44.54 -30.21
CA GLU A 556 -2.21 44.63 -28.77
C GLU A 556 -1.27 45.78 -28.36
N GLU A 557 -1.73 46.67 -27.47
CA GLU A 557 -0.87 47.57 -26.72
C GLU A 557 0.10 46.74 -25.84
N GLY A 558 0.83 45.79 -26.43
CA GLY A 558 2.00 45.15 -25.92
C GLY A 558 3.13 46.15 -26.01
N LEU A 559 3.83 46.32 -24.94
CA LEU A 559 5.07 47.09 -24.79
C LEU A 559 5.72 47.42 -26.13
N THR A 560 5.53 48.59 -26.64
CA THR A 560 6.32 49.18 -27.75
C THR A 560 7.71 49.59 -27.22
N LEU A 561 8.43 48.58 -26.61
CA LEU A 561 9.84 48.79 -26.24
C LEU A 561 10.69 48.84 -27.48
N LYS A 562 11.26 49.96 -27.77
CA LYS A 562 12.29 50.05 -28.82
C LYS A 562 13.54 49.29 -28.34
N PRO A 563 14.20 48.52 -29.20
CA PRO A 563 15.41 47.78 -28.86
C PRO A 563 16.44 48.69 -28.16
N GLY A 564 16.94 48.29 -26.99
CA GLY A 564 17.95 49.02 -26.23
C GLY A 564 17.44 50.18 -25.36
N GLN A 565 16.15 50.51 -25.42
CA GLN A 565 15.58 51.54 -24.49
C GLN A 565 15.10 50.91 -23.20
N TRP A 566 15.50 51.44 -22.07
CA TRP A 566 15.06 51.04 -20.73
C TRP A 566 13.75 51.73 -20.34
N GLN A 567 12.77 50.94 -19.83
CA GLN A 567 11.57 51.49 -19.24
C GLN A 567 11.41 51.02 -17.78
N PRO A 568 10.88 51.87 -16.87
CA PRO A 568 10.57 51.44 -15.50
C PRO A 568 9.49 50.37 -15.48
N LEU A 569 9.63 49.37 -14.63
CA LEU A 569 8.66 48.32 -14.47
C LEU A 569 7.37 48.78 -13.75
N GLN A 570 7.40 49.99 -13.13
CA GLN A 570 6.26 50.56 -12.38
C GLN A 570 5.01 50.77 -13.24
N ASP A 571 5.12 50.92 -14.52
CA ASP A 571 4.03 51.12 -15.47
C ASP A 571 3.54 49.79 -16.08
N LEU A 572 4.17 48.66 -15.72
CA LEU A 572 3.92 47.33 -16.26
C LEU A 572 3.55 46.40 -15.16
N ASP A 573 2.25 46.12 -15.00
CA ASP A 573 1.73 45.28 -13.91
C ASP A 573 2.26 43.86 -13.89
N ASP A 574 2.47 43.21 -15.06
CA ASP A 574 3.07 41.89 -15.25
C ASP A 574 3.27 41.62 -16.77
N PHE A 575 4.18 40.78 -17.18
CA PHE A 575 4.37 40.43 -18.60
C PHE A 575 4.50 38.94 -18.83
N VAL A 576 4.07 38.46 -20.00
CA VAL A 576 4.10 37.06 -20.38
C VAL A 576 5.55 36.64 -20.62
N THR A 577 5.97 35.57 -19.91
CA THR A 577 7.30 34.96 -20.04
C THR A 577 7.30 33.68 -20.87
N ASP A 578 6.17 32.99 -20.90
CA ASP A 578 5.97 31.76 -21.70
C ASP A 578 4.56 31.72 -22.23
N GLN A 579 4.41 31.28 -23.49
CA GLN A 579 3.15 31.14 -24.19
C GLN A 579 3.16 29.88 -25.02
N GLN A 580 2.25 28.93 -24.73
CA GLN A 580 2.17 27.65 -25.39
C GLN A 580 0.72 27.33 -25.80
N THR A 581 0.54 26.78 -27.00
CA THR A 581 -0.74 26.20 -27.40
C THR A 581 -0.75 24.73 -27.02
N LEU A 582 -1.64 24.35 -26.12
CA LEU A 582 -1.72 23.04 -25.48
C LEU A 582 -3.12 22.47 -25.61
N GLN A 583 -3.26 21.15 -25.54
CA GLN A 583 -4.54 20.50 -25.45
C GLN A 583 -5.06 20.54 -24.01
N SER A 584 -6.38 20.60 -23.82
CA SER A 584 -6.99 20.71 -22.49
C SER A 584 -6.68 19.52 -21.59
N ASN A 585 -6.48 18.33 -22.15
CA ASN A 585 -6.11 17.10 -21.41
C ASN A 585 -4.60 16.92 -21.18
N GLN A 586 -3.77 17.82 -21.72
CA GLN A 586 -2.31 17.73 -21.60
C GLN A 586 -1.82 18.08 -20.21
N GLU A 587 -0.77 17.39 -19.72
CA GLU A 587 -0.16 17.64 -18.43
C GLU A 587 0.97 18.67 -18.54
N VAL A 588 1.06 19.55 -17.56
CA VAL A 588 2.17 20.50 -17.36
C VAL A 588 2.98 20.06 -16.17
N LEU A 589 4.26 19.81 -16.38
CA LEU A 589 5.23 19.47 -15.35
C LEU A 589 5.73 20.75 -14.68
N VAL A 590 5.65 20.82 -13.36
CA VAL A 590 6.14 21.92 -12.52
C VAL A 590 7.21 21.38 -11.59
N VAL A 591 8.39 22.00 -11.59
CA VAL A 591 9.52 21.55 -10.78
C VAL A 591 9.97 22.65 -9.82
N SER A 592 10.12 22.29 -8.53
CA SER A 592 10.58 23.19 -7.48
C SER A 592 12.11 23.21 -7.35
N ARG A 593 12.67 24.28 -6.74
CA ARG A 593 14.09 24.36 -6.38
C ARG A 593 14.54 23.27 -5.42
N THR A 594 13.62 22.71 -4.64
CA THR A 594 13.86 21.60 -3.71
C THR A 594 13.89 20.24 -4.39
N ALA A 595 13.94 20.18 -5.73
CA ALA A 595 13.96 18.97 -6.56
C ALA A 595 12.71 18.07 -6.42
N LYS A 596 11.54 18.66 -6.15
CA LYS A 596 10.24 17.97 -6.25
C LYS A 596 9.53 18.39 -7.55
N ALA A 597 8.94 17.42 -8.23
CA ALA A 597 8.16 17.59 -9.45
C ALA A 597 6.69 17.29 -9.19
N TYR A 598 5.81 18.02 -9.86
CA TYR A 598 4.35 17.89 -9.80
C TYR A 598 3.78 18.00 -11.21
N THR A 599 2.67 17.34 -11.49
CA THR A 599 1.91 17.54 -12.73
C THR A 599 0.60 18.26 -12.44
N LEU A 600 0.22 19.12 -13.39
CA LEU A 600 -1.02 19.88 -13.43
C LEU A 600 -1.65 19.70 -14.81
N THR A 601 -2.93 19.32 -14.86
CA THR A 601 -3.63 19.24 -16.16
C THR A 601 -3.98 20.64 -16.65
N VAL A 602 -3.85 20.89 -17.95
CA VAL A 602 -4.20 22.18 -18.57
C VAL A 602 -5.65 22.57 -18.27
N ALA A 603 -6.55 21.58 -18.17
CA ALA A 603 -7.95 21.80 -17.80
C ALA A 603 -8.13 22.44 -16.39
N GLU A 604 -7.22 22.18 -15.46
CA GLU A 604 -7.25 22.75 -14.10
C GLU A 604 -6.92 24.25 -14.07
N ILE A 605 -6.28 24.77 -15.15
CA ILE A 605 -6.03 26.21 -15.27
C ILE A 605 -7.34 26.91 -15.65
N PRO A 606 -7.85 27.86 -14.87
CA PRO A 606 -9.11 28.51 -15.13
C PRO A 606 -9.17 29.21 -16.50
N LEU A 607 -10.22 28.92 -17.28
CA LEU A 607 -10.45 29.53 -18.59
C LEU A 607 -10.84 31.01 -18.41
N GLN A 608 -10.11 31.91 -19.05
CA GLN A 608 -10.39 33.36 -19.02
C GLN A 608 -10.98 33.82 -20.37
N ARG A 609 -12.01 34.65 -20.31
CA ARG A 609 -12.69 35.16 -21.51
C ARG A 609 -12.10 36.49 -22.03
N ARG A 610 -11.37 37.26 -21.21
CA ARG A 610 -10.66 38.52 -21.57
C ARG A 610 -9.58 38.87 -20.55
N GLN A 611 -8.70 39.86 -20.87
CA GLN A 611 -7.53 40.30 -20.10
C GLN A 611 -7.75 40.33 -18.56
N GLY A 612 -7.37 39.26 -17.88
CA GLY A 612 -7.34 39.15 -16.42
C GLY A 612 -5.93 38.81 -15.95
N LYS A 613 -5.61 39.07 -14.68
CA LYS A 613 -4.29 38.75 -14.11
C LYS A 613 -3.96 37.25 -14.08
N GLY A 614 -4.95 36.36 -14.27
CA GLY A 614 -4.78 34.94 -14.13
C GLY A 614 -4.81 34.49 -12.66
N VAL A 615 -4.42 33.24 -12.40
CA VAL A 615 -4.33 32.63 -11.07
C VAL A 615 -2.86 32.35 -10.79
N PRO A 616 -2.35 32.62 -9.57
CA PRO A 616 -0.98 32.23 -9.23
C PRO A 616 -0.80 30.74 -9.41
N LEU A 617 0.19 30.28 -10.19
CA LEU A 617 0.47 28.86 -10.44
C LEU A 617 0.61 28.06 -9.14
N ILE A 618 1.19 28.68 -8.13
CA ILE A 618 1.40 28.09 -6.81
C ILE A 618 0.10 27.68 -6.09
N THR A 619 -1.02 28.37 -6.37
CA THR A 619 -2.33 28.04 -5.76
C THR A 619 -2.97 26.78 -6.37
N LEU A 620 -2.50 26.33 -7.53
CA LEU A 620 -2.92 25.10 -8.18
C LEU A 620 -2.07 23.90 -7.76
N LEU A 621 -1.04 24.13 -6.95
CA LEU A 621 -0.09 23.11 -6.45
C LEU A 621 -0.38 22.78 -4.97
N PRO A 622 0.14 21.63 -4.46
CA PRO A 622 -0.04 21.24 -3.07
C PRO A 622 0.43 22.29 -2.05
N GLU A 623 -0.19 22.29 -0.87
CA GLU A 623 0.00 23.28 0.20
C GLU A 623 1.47 23.49 0.63
N GLU A 624 2.29 22.42 0.53
CA GLU A 624 3.73 22.49 0.85
C GLU A 624 4.48 23.58 0.07
N LEU A 625 3.98 23.99 -1.11
CA LEU A 625 4.58 25.01 -1.98
C LEU A 625 3.89 26.38 -1.90
N GLN A 626 2.69 26.47 -1.34
CA GLN A 626 1.86 27.68 -1.39
C GLN A 626 2.46 28.89 -0.65
N GLY A 627 3.48 28.70 0.20
CA GLY A 627 4.11 29.78 0.98
C GLY A 627 5.09 30.68 0.24
N ASN A 628 5.69 30.25 -0.89
CA ASN A 628 6.75 31.00 -1.57
C ASN A 628 6.82 30.76 -3.08
N PRO A 629 6.32 31.71 -3.91
CA PRO A 629 6.34 31.60 -5.37
C PRO A 629 7.74 31.45 -5.99
N SER A 630 8.80 31.91 -5.33
CA SER A 630 10.18 31.78 -5.82
C SER A 630 10.72 30.35 -5.78
N GLN A 631 9.99 29.43 -5.16
CA GLN A 631 10.37 28.02 -5.13
C GLN A 631 10.13 27.28 -6.46
N ILE A 632 9.28 27.78 -7.35
CA ILE A 632 9.09 27.19 -8.68
C ILE A 632 10.30 27.58 -9.54
N LEU A 633 11.02 26.55 -10.01
CA LEU A 633 12.19 26.73 -10.86
C LEU A 633 11.85 26.66 -12.34
N TRP A 634 11.00 25.71 -12.72
CA TRP A 634 10.77 25.39 -14.13
C TRP A 634 9.39 24.80 -14.37
N THR A 635 8.80 25.14 -15.50
CA THR A 635 7.51 24.62 -15.97
C THR A 635 7.63 24.22 -17.43
N THR A 636 7.01 23.11 -17.83
CA THR A 636 6.94 22.68 -19.23
C THR A 636 5.76 21.78 -19.46
N ALA A 637 5.18 21.84 -20.64
CA ALA A 637 4.18 20.86 -21.05
C ALA A 637 4.85 19.49 -21.30
N LEU A 638 4.24 18.42 -20.81
CA LEU A 638 4.65 17.06 -21.13
C LEU A 638 4.14 16.72 -22.55
N PRO A 639 4.98 16.15 -23.41
CA PRO A 639 4.53 15.69 -24.71
C PRO A 639 3.60 14.47 -24.58
N GLU A 640 2.75 14.22 -25.56
CA GLU A 640 1.88 13.02 -25.57
C GLU A 640 2.69 11.72 -25.56
N VAL A 641 3.86 11.72 -26.22
CA VAL A 641 4.81 10.60 -26.20
C VAL A 641 6.08 11.04 -25.48
N CYS A 642 6.29 10.52 -24.29
CA CYS A 642 7.48 10.79 -23.46
C CYS A 642 8.64 9.81 -23.72
N GLU A 643 8.42 8.74 -24.47
CA GLU A 643 9.45 7.76 -24.81
C GLU A 643 10.57 8.40 -25.64
N GLY A 644 11.82 8.10 -25.28
CA GLY A 644 13.01 8.64 -25.94
C GLY A 644 13.33 10.10 -25.59
N GLN A 645 12.60 10.72 -24.66
CA GLN A 645 12.91 12.05 -24.13
C GLN A 645 13.38 11.96 -22.69
N ASP A 646 14.36 12.81 -22.35
CA ASP A 646 14.97 12.87 -21.04
C ASP A 646 14.88 14.26 -20.44
N LEU A 647 14.96 14.32 -19.10
CA LEU A 647 15.11 15.51 -18.31
C LEU A 647 16.51 15.56 -17.71
N ILE A 648 17.21 16.68 -17.91
CA ILE A 648 18.50 16.95 -17.28
C ILE A 648 18.29 17.94 -16.15
N ALA A 649 18.78 17.60 -14.95
CA ALA A 649 18.72 18.44 -13.77
C ALA A 649 20.14 18.80 -13.30
N LEU A 650 20.39 20.09 -12.98
CA LEU A 650 21.67 20.62 -12.50
C LEU A 650 21.44 21.38 -11.17
N THR A 651 22.27 21.10 -10.15
CA THR A 651 22.21 21.79 -8.86
C THR A 651 23.26 22.90 -8.75
N GLN A 652 23.07 23.83 -7.80
CA GLN A 652 24.05 24.85 -7.48
C GLN A 652 25.37 24.23 -7.00
N GLY A 653 25.33 23.10 -6.31
CA GLY A 653 26.45 22.29 -5.85
C GLY A 653 27.20 21.52 -6.95
N ALA A 654 26.97 21.86 -8.23
CA ALA A 654 27.57 21.22 -9.41
C ALA A 654 27.29 19.70 -9.54
N LYS A 655 26.12 19.28 -9.16
CA LYS A 655 25.60 17.92 -9.41
C LYS A 655 24.66 17.92 -10.62
N ILE A 656 24.86 16.98 -11.54
CA ILE A 656 24.05 16.80 -12.73
C ILE A 656 23.45 15.39 -12.75
N LYS A 657 22.24 15.28 -13.27
CA LYS A 657 21.52 14.01 -13.38
C LYS A 657 20.65 13.97 -14.62
N ARG A 658 20.53 12.78 -15.22
CA ARG A 658 19.66 12.46 -16.35
C ARG A 658 18.55 11.51 -15.90
N LEU A 659 17.32 11.79 -16.27
CA LEU A 659 16.12 11.02 -15.90
C LEU A 659 15.25 10.86 -17.15
N PRO A 660 14.63 9.68 -17.39
CA PRO A 660 13.70 9.54 -18.50
C PRO A 660 12.41 10.32 -18.21
N LEU A 661 11.86 10.99 -19.21
CA LEU A 661 10.68 11.84 -19.07
C LEU A 661 9.41 11.01 -18.76
N THR A 662 9.41 9.74 -19.07
CA THR A 662 8.34 8.78 -18.77
C THR A 662 8.08 8.63 -17.25
N GLU A 663 9.09 8.91 -16.41
CA GLU A 663 8.92 8.86 -14.94
C GLU A 663 8.03 9.98 -14.38
N PHE A 664 7.71 10.99 -15.18
CA PHE A 664 6.97 12.20 -14.77
C PHE A 664 5.52 12.24 -15.25
N GLN A 665 5.04 11.20 -15.92
CA GLN A 665 3.62 11.09 -16.31
C GLN A 665 2.76 10.69 -15.11
N HIS A 666 1.56 11.24 -15.01
CA HIS A 666 0.54 10.90 -14.00
C HIS A 666 1.02 10.93 -12.55
N LEU A 667 1.76 11.97 -12.18
CA LEU A 667 2.24 12.12 -10.81
C LEU A 667 1.08 12.35 -9.83
N THR A 668 1.19 11.72 -8.67
CA THR A 668 0.24 11.97 -7.58
C THR A 668 0.45 13.35 -6.96
N GLN A 669 -0.55 13.86 -6.23
CA GLN A 669 -0.43 15.16 -5.52
C GLN A 669 0.74 15.24 -4.52
N ARG A 670 1.32 14.10 -4.10
CA ARG A 670 2.52 14.08 -3.24
C ARG A 670 3.78 14.51 -3.97
N GLY A 671 3.74 14.59 -5.30
CA GLY A 671 4.88 14.89 -6.15
C GLY A 671 5.94 13.79 -6.17
N LEU A 672 6.94 14.00 -7.02
CA LEU A 672 8.08 13.10 -7.22
C LEU A 672 9.37 13.81 -6.88
N ILE A 673 10.26 13.15 -6.11
CA ILE A 673 11.61 13.65 -5.88
C ILE A 673 12.49 13.28 -7.07
N LEU A 674 13.08 14.29 -7.76
CA LEU A 674 13.96 14.08 -8.91
C LEU A 674 15.34 13.57 -8.47
N MET A 675 15.89 14.16 -7.41
CA MET A 675 17.20 13.80 -6.87
C MET A 675 17.32 14.20 -5.39
N LYS A 676 18.17 13.49 -4.65
CA LYS A 676 18.43 13.81 -3.25
C LYS A 676 19.42 15.00 -3.17
N LEU A 677 18.94 16.14 -2.70
CA LEU A 677 19.80 17.32 -2.46
C LEU A 677 20.56 17.17 -1.14
N LYS A 678 21.72 17.81 -1.04
CA LYS A 678 22.43 18.05 0.23
C LYS A 678 21.78 19.21 0.97
N GLU A 679 22.04 19.33 2.28
CA GLU A 679 21.71 20.53 3.05
C GLU A 679 22.32 21.77 2.35
N GLU A 680 21.52 22.82 2.15
CA GLU A 680 21.86 24.06 1.46
C GLU A 680 22.08 23.98 -0.07
N ASP A 681 21.83 22.82 -0.73
CA ASP A 681 21.87 22.72 -2.20
C ASP A 681 20.48 22.87 -2.80
N GLU A 682 20.40 23.53 -3.96
CA GLU A 682 19.15 23.72 -4.70
C GLU A 682 19.33 23.39 -6.17
N LEU A 683 18.22 23.06 -6.84
CA LEU A 683 18.23 22.98 -8.30
C LEU A 683 18.45 24.37 -8.90
N LEU A 684 19.36 24.43 -9.87
CA LEU A 684 19.72 25.64 -10.59
C LEU A 684 19.09 25.70 -11.99
N TRP A 685 19.08 24.57 -12.70
CA TRP A 685 18.67 24.51 -14.09
C TRP A 685 18.11 23.14 -14.45
N LEU A 686 17.09 23.13 -15.31
CA LEU A 686 16.49 21.95 -15.93
C LEU A 686 16.22 22.19 -17.42
N GLU A 687 16.34 21.14 -18.22
CA GLU A 687 16.00 21.19 -19.64
C GLU A 687 15.62 19.79 -20.17
N LYS A 688 14.73 19.74 -21.16
CA LYS A 688 14.36 18.52 -21.89
C LYS A 688 15.35 18.25 -23.01
N THR A 689 15.58 16.98 -23.35
CA THR A 689 16.46 16.57 -24.44
C THR A 689 15.98 15.28 -25.10
N ASP A 690 16.34 15.09 -26.35
CA ASP A 690 16.13 13.85 -27.11
C ASP A 690 17.30 12.85 -26.97
N GLY A 691 18.31 13.18 -26.14
CA GLY A 691 19.47 12.32 -25.89
C GLY A 691 20.57 12.36 -26.95
N GLN A 692 20.40 13.08 -28.05
CA GLN A 692 21.41 13.17 -29.15
C GLN A 692 22.20 14.49 -29.17
N SER A 693 22.10 15.29 -28.10
CA SER A 693 22.64 16.63 -27.98
C SER A 693 23.88 16.65 -27.07
N PHE A 694 24.47 17.84 -26.93
CA PHE A 694 25.56 18.12 -25.97
C PHE A 694 25.04 18.97 -24.82
N VAL A 695 25.65 18.82 -23.66
CA VAL A 695 25.39 19.71 -22.50
C VAL A 695 26.55 20.70 -22.37
N VAL A 696 26.22 21.97 -22.23
CA VAL A 696 27.18 23.02 -21.87
C VAL A 696 26.83 23.59 -20.52
N VAL A 697 27.77 23.61 -19.61
CA VAL A 697 27.61 24.19 -18.27
C VAL A 697 28.57 25.35 -18.10
N GLY A 698 28.09 26.46 -17.51
CA GLY A 698 28.85 27.70 -17.35
C GLY A 698 29.04 28.12 -15.91
N THR A 699 30.19 28.77 -15.63
CA THR A 699 30.53 29.29 -14.32
C THR A 699 30.57 30.82 -14.30
N SER A 700 30.40 31.41 -13.11
CA SER A 700 30.47 32.86 -12.91
C SER A 700 31.80 33.49 -13.29
N SER A 701 32.85 32.69 -13.37
CA SER A 701 34.18 33.16 -13.87
C SER A 701 34.33 33.09 -15.40
N GLY A 702 33.29 32.73 -16.15
CA GLY A 702 33.31 32.69 -17.60
C GLY A 702 33.94 31.42 -18.19
N ARG A 703 34.07 30.34 -17.41
CA ARG A 703 34.49 29.04 -17.91
C ARG A 703 33.26 28.24 -18.37
N LEU A 704 33.43 27.54 -19.48
CA LEU A 704 32.40 26.64 -20.02
C LEU A 704 32.97 25.23 -20.15
N LEU A 705 32.14 24.24 -19.90
CA LEU A 705 32.43 22.84 -20.17
C LEU A 705 31.34 22.29 -21.09
N ARG A 706 31.73 21.73 -22.25
CA ARG A 706 30.84 21.01 -23.18
C ARG A 706 31.20 19.54 -23.14
N PHE A 707 30.23 18.69 -22.97
CA PHE A 707 30.39 17.22 -23.02
C PHE A 707 29.20 16.55 -23.69
N SER A 708 29.37 15.29 -24.16
CA SER A 708 28.34 14.53 -24.82
C SER A 708 27.29 13.99 -23.85
N LEU A 709 26.07 13.84 -24.35
CA LEU A 709 24.97 13.29 -23.59
C LEU A 709 24.83 11.80 -23.93
N ASP A 710 25.81 11.00 -23.51
CA ASP A 710 25.85 9.55 -23.68
C ASP A 710 25.92 8.82 -22.34
N GLU A 711 25.79 7.49 -22.37
CA GLU A 711 25.83 6.65 -21.16
C GLU A 711 27.20 6.68 -20.45
N ASP A 712 28.28 6.95 -21.16
CA ASP A 712 29.61 7.05 -20.58
C ASP A 712 29.80 8.34 -19.77
N GLN A 713 29.26 9.48 -20.28
CA GLN A 713 29.37 10.77 -19.63
C GLN A 713 28.22 11.03 -18.65
N LEU A 714 26.97 10.67 -18.98
CA LEU A 714 25.81 10.93 -18.13
C LEU A 714 24.82 9.76 -18.16
N PRO A 715 25.14 8.64 -17.47
CA PRO A 715 24.25 7.49 -17.39
C PRO A 715 22.96 7.82 -16.62
N TYR A 716 21.90 7.08 -16.89
CA TYR A 716 20.66 7.15 -16.13
C TYR A 716 20.89 6.77 -14.66
N GLN A 717 20.21 7.46 -13.76
CA GLN A 717 20.35 7.24 -12.32
C GLN A 717 18.98 7.22 -11.64
N GLY A 718 18.80 6.29 -10.69
CA GLY A 718 17.57 6.18 -9.91
C GLY A 718 17.30 7.42 -9.03
N ARG A 719 16.05 7.67 -8.69
CA ARG A 719 15.55 8.90 -8.01
C ARG A 719 16.26 9.25 -6.73
N ASN A 720 16.69 8.29 -5.93
CA ASN A 720 17.30 8.50 -4.61
C ASN A 720 18.81 8.86 -4.64
N THR A 721 19.37 9.10 -5.83
CA THR A 721 20.79 9.48 -5.98
C THR A 721 20.98 11.00 -5.97
N GLN A 722 22.18 11.45 -5.59
CA GLN A 722 22.55 12.86 -5.55
C GLN A 722 23.02 13.40 -6.91
N GLY A 723 23.01 12.59 -7.97
CA GLY A 723 23.63 12.94 -9.25
C GLY A 723 25.16 12.88 -9.20
N GLN A 724 25.78 13.22 -10.35
CA GLN A 724 27.22 13.16 -10.54
C GLN A 724 27.83 14.55 -10.61
N THR A 725 29.10 14.70 -10.25
CA THR A 725 29.78 16.01 -10.33
C THR A 725 29.98 16.38 -11.80
N VAL A 726 29.46 17.56 -12.21
CA VAL A 726 29.51 18.03 -13.59
C VAL A 726 30.86 18.68 -13.94
N LEU A 727 31.35 19.56 -13.09
CA LEU A 727 32.64 20.20 -13.23
C LEU A 727 33.23 20.59 -11.86
N ARG A 728 34.54 20.89 -11.80
CA ARG A 728 35.20 21.31 -10.57
C ARG A 728 35.14 22.82 -10.43
N LEU A 729 34.42 23.31 -9.43
CA LEU A 729 34.35 24.74 -9.10
C LEU A 729 35.63 25.19 -8.34
N ARG A 730 36.08 26.41 -8.65
CA ARG A 730 37.13 27.08 -7.89
C ARG A 730 36.57 27.75 -6.63
N VAL A 731 37.41 28.15 -5.72
CA VAL A 731 37.01 28.89 -4.51
C VAL A 731 36.28 30.18 -4.89
N LYS A 732 35.06 30.39 -4.34
CA LYS A 732 34.14 31.49 -4.63
C LYS A 732 33.54 31.51 -6.05
N GLU A 733 33.70 30.45 -6.83
CA GLU A 733 33.06 30.31 -8.14
C GLU A 733 31.70 29.63 -7.99
N GLN A 734 30.70 30.10 -8.75
CA GLN A 734 29.35 29.56 -8.76
C GLN A 734 29.00 29.12 -10.17
N LEU A 735 28.05 28.16 -10.28
CA LEU A 735 27.42 27.85 -11.54
C LEU A 735 26.44 28.95 -11.92
N VAL A 736 26.34 29.23 -13.23
CA VAL A 736 25.38 30.18 -13.80
C VAL A 736 24.18 29.47 -14.40
N GLY A 737 24.39 28.28 -14.96
CA GLY A 737 23.35 27.46 -15.57
C GLY A 737 23.92 26.44 -16.55
N GLY A 738 23.04 25.83 -17.29
CA GLY A 738 23.34 24.89 -18.36
C GLY A 738 22.57 25.24 -19.62
N ALA A 739 22.90 24.55 -20.71
CA ALA A 739 22.16 24.56 -21.96
C ALA A 739 22.33 23.21 -22.66
N VAL A 740 21.25 22.67 -23.21
CA VAL A 740 21.29 21.55 -24.15
C VAL A 740 21.46 22.15 -25.55
N VAL A 741 22.45 21.67 -26.30
CA VAL A 741 22.86 22.29 -27.57
C VAL A 741 23.21 21.26 -28.61
N SER A 742 22.96 21.63 -29.89
CA SER A 742 23.43 20.96 -31.09
C SER A 742 24.65 21.68 -31.66
N PRO A 743 25.47 21.07 -32.55
CA PRO A 743 26.70 21.65 -33.04
C PRO A 743 26.56 23.01 -33.80
N GLY A 744 25.39 23.30 -34.30
CA GLY A 744 25.08 24.55 -35.05
C GLY A 744 24.48 25.67 -34.21
N ASP A 745 24.17 25.43 -32.94
CA ASP A 745 23.48 26.39 -32.09
C ASP A 745 24.41 27.53 -31.65
N HIS A 746 23.80 28.67 -31.34
CA HIS A 746 24.47 29.79 -30.72
C HIS A 746 24.27 29.83 -29.24
N LEU A 747 25.33 30.14 -28.50
CA LEU A 747 25.27 30.40 -27.08
C LEU A 747 25.51 31.89 -26.83
N ILE A 748 24.64 32.48 -25.98
CA ILE A 748 24.87 33.81 -25.44
C ILE A 748 25.51 33.73 -24.07
N LEU A 749 26.44 34.63 -23.85
CA LEU A 749 27.14 34.83 -22.57
C LEU A 749 27.00 36.32 -22.21
N ILE A 750 26.36 36.58 -21.07
CA ILE A 750 26.14 37.97 -20.64
C ILE A 750 26.58 38.12 -19.19
N SER A 751 27.33 39.20 -18.93
CA SER A 751 27.86 39.52 -17.60
C SER A 751 26.91 40.43 -16.81
N GLU A 752 27.08 40.48 -15.51
CA GLU A 752 26.30 41.28 -14.56
C GLU A 752 26.31 42.78 -14.90
N LYS A 753 27.43 43.26 -15.48
CA LYS A 753 27.59 44.67 -15.88
C LYS A 753 27.20 44.99 -17.33
N GLY A 754 26.46 44.09 -17.98
CA GLY A 754 25.86 44.35 -19.29
C GLY A 754 26.78 44.12 -20.48
N TYR A 755 27.91 43.42 -20.32
CA TYR A 755 28.78 43.00 -21.41
C TYR A 755 28.35 41.63 -21.90
N GLY A 756 28.33 41.40 -23.19
CA GLY A 756 27.93 40.17 -23.76
C GLY A 756 28.62 39.79 -25.06
N LYS A 757 28.61 38.53 -25.38
CA LYS A 757 28.98 37.99 -26.67
C LYS A 757 28.19 36.74 -27.02
N ARG A 758 28.11 36.43 -28.28
CA ARG A 758 27.55 35.22 -28.83
C ARG A 758 28.67 34.35 -29.41
N ILE A 759 28.63 33.04 -29.17
CA ILE A 759 29.61 32.07 -29.67
C ILE A 759 28.88 30.91 -30.33
N LEU A 760 29.53 30.26 -31.33
CA LEU A 760 29.03 29.00 -31.88
C LEU A 760 29.39 27.86 -30.91
N THR A 761 28.45 26.92 -30.75
CA THR A 761 28.70 25.75 -29.90
C THR A 761 29.82 24.86 -30.44
N ALA A 762 30.01 24.84 -31.76
CA ALA A 762 31.10 24.13 -32.44
C ALA A 762 32.50 24.61 -32.02
N ASP A 763 32.65 25.90 -31.62
CA ASP A 763 33.93 26.50 -31.20
C ASP A 763 34.35 26.06 -29.77
N LEU A 764 33.45 25.45 -29.02
CA LEU A 764 33.77 24.92 -27.68
C LEU A 764 34.34 23.51 -27.85
N PRO A 765 35.56 23.25 -27.31
CA PRO A 765 36.12 21.91 -27.33
C PRO A 765 35.24 20.92 -26.54
N LEU A 766 35.17 19.72 -27.01
CA LEU A 766 34.55 18.63 -26.29
C LEU A 766 35.46 18.21 -25.13
N GLY A 767 34.94 18.14 -23.94
CA GLY A 767 35.60 17.70 -22.72
C GLY A 767 34.89 16.53 -22.08
N CYS A 768 35.36 16.07 -20.95
CA CYS A 768 34.74 15.06 -20.14
C CYS A 768 34.03 15.65 -18.92
N ARG A 769 32.93 15.07 -18.50
CA ARG A 769 32.26 15.43 -17.25
C ARG A 769 33.24 15.33 -16.06
N GLY A 770 33.30 16.37 -15.22
CA GLY A 770 34.24 16.47 -14.11
C GLY A 770 35.51 17.24 -14.42
N ASP A 771 35.68 17.69 -15.68
CA ASP A 771 36.82 18.56 -16.06
C ASP A 771 36.67 19.98 -15.49
N LEU A 772 37.77 20.76 -15.57
CA LEU A 772 37.76 22.15 -15.14
C LEU A 772 37.01 23.11 -16.09
N GLY A 773 36.75 22.66 -17.34
CA GLY A 773 36.22 23.53 -18.38
C GLY A 773 37.24 24.58 -18.92
N ASN A 774 36.82 25.29 -19.97
CA ASN A 774 37.66 26.24 -20.70
C ASN A 774 37.11 27.65 -20.52
N THR A 775 38.02 28.66 -20.40
CA THR A 775 37.64 30.09 -20.36
C THR A 775 37.06 30.47 -21.72
N ALA A 776 35.83 30.92 -21.74
CA ALA A 776 35.11 31.33 -22.93
C ALA A 776 34.64 32.80 -22.86
N PHE A 777 34.70 33.41 -21.68
CA PHE A 777 34.31 34.81 -21.50
C PHE A 777 35.41 35.59 -20.78
N HIS A 778 35.84 36.71 -21.35
CA HIS A 778 36.83 37.59 -20.77
C HIS A 778 36.17 38.89 -20.29
N PHE A 779 36.28 39.20 -19.05
CA PHE A 779 35.63 40.35 -18.43
C PHE A 779 36.39 41.64 -18.72
N SER A 780 35.68 42.63 -19.23
CA SER A 780 36.25 43.95 -19.54
C SER A 780 36.40 44.82 -18.28
N LEU A 781 35.61 44.55 -17.25
CA LEU A 781 35.62 45.30 -16.01
C LEU A 781 36.03 44.42 -14.82
N LYS A 782 36.81 45.00 -13.92
CA LYS A 782 37.22 44.30 -12.69
C LYS A 782 36.02 44.05 -11.77
N GLY A 783 35.92 42.83 -11.25
CA GLY A 783 34.83 42.42 -10.34
C GLY A 783 33.51 42.16 -11.08
N ASP A 784 33.50 42.00 -12.41
CA ASP A 784 32.35 41.55 -13.17
C ASP A 784 32.25 40.03 -13.14
N ARG A 785 31.07 39.49 -13.34
CA ARG A 785 30.80 38.02 -13.37
C ARG A 785 29.77 37.65 -14.44
N LEU A 786 29.85 36.45 -14.95
CA LEU A 786 28.86 35.92 -15.84
C LEU A 786 27.55 35.65 -15.08
N VAL A 787 26.40 36.04 -15.64
CA VAL A 787 25.08 35.82 -15.04
C VAL A 787 24.15 35.00 -15.93
N THR A 788 24.45 34.86 -17.23
CA THR A 788 23.62 34.11 -18.14
C THR A 788 24.48 33.29 -19.12
N LEU A 789 24.05 32.01 -19.27
CA LEU A 789 24.40 31.11 -20.34
C LEU A 789 23.09 30.53 -20.90
N GLN A 790 22.81 30.75 -22.17
CA GLN A 790 21.59 30.27 -22.81
C GLN A 790 21.80 29.96 -24.29
N ALA A 791 21.20 28.85 -24.74
CA ALA A 791 21.12 28.54 -26.16
C ALA A 791 20.06 29.44 -26.84
N VAL A 792 20.42 30.02 -27.96
CA VAL A 792 19.54 30.96 -28.73
C VAL A 792 19.65 30.78 -30.20
N HIS A 793 18.61 31.19 -30.89
CA HIS A 793 18.63 31.37 -32.36
C HIS A 793 18.88 32.83 -32.71
N PRO A 794 19.54 33.15 -33.84
CA PRO A 794 19.84 34.55 -34.24
C PRO A 794 18.62 35.47 -34.33
N GLU A 795 17.43 34.90 -34.58
CA GLU A 795 16.18 35.62 -34.71
C GLU A 795 15.43 35.84 -33.37
N ASP A 796 15.95 35.31 -32.27
CA ASP A 796 15.32 35.44 -30.95
C ASP A 796 15.50 36.86 -30.39
N GLU A 797 14.60 37.24 -29.53
CA GLU A 797 14.70 38.47 -28.69
C GLU A 797 14.82 38.11 -27.21
N LEU A 798 15.57 38.95 -26.51
CA LEU A 798 15.79 38.82 -25.09
C LEU A 798 15.09 39.96 -24.34
N MET A 799 14.42 39.61 -23.24
CA MET A 799 13.95 40.56 -22.23
C MET A 799 14.99 40.61 -21.12
N ILE A 800 15.52 41.78 -20.80
CA ILE A 800 16.53 41.98 -19.78
C ILE A 800 15.95 42.85 -18.68
N LEU A 801 15.97 42.33 -17.47
CA LEU A 801 15.54 43.00 -16.25
C LEU A 801 16.77 43.44 -15.44
N SER A 802 16.75 44.69 -15.00
CA SER A 802 17.83 45.23 -14.15
C SER A 802 17.51 45.16 -12.66
N SER A 803 18.53 45.30 -11.80
CA SER A 803 18.42 45.39 -10.33
C SER A 803 17.63 46.62 -9.85
N GLN A 804 17.42 47.62 -10.70
CA GLN A 804 16.61 48.83 -10.43
C GLN A 804 15.19 48.73 -11.01
N ASN A 805 14.69 47.52 -11.28
CA ASN A 805 13.34 47.25 -11.86
C ASN A 805 13.10 47.99 -13.19
N ARG A 806 14.12 48.03 -14.07
CA ARG A 806 13.97 48.49 -15.44
C ARG A 806 14.06 47.33 -16.42
N ILE A 807 13.30 47.39 -17.49
CA ILE A 807 13.23 46.36 -18.50
C ILE A 807 13.63 46.93 -19.88
N THR A 808 14.31 46.11 -20.69
CA THR A 808 14.61 46.41 -22.07
C THR A 808 14.54 45.18 -22.96
N ARG A 809 14.29 45.34 -24.25
CA ARG A 809 14.38 44.28 -25.26
C ARG A 809 15.72 44.38 -26.02
N LEU A 810 16.30 43.21 -26.30
CA LEU A 810 17.54 43.09 -27.01
C LEU A 810 17.43 41.99 -28.08
N PRO A 811 17.42 42.27 -29.40
CA PRO A 811 17.52 41.25 -30.41
C PRO A 811 18.87 40.53 -30.33
N VAL A 812 18.87 39.19 -30.38
CA VAL A 812 20.08 38.35 -30.30
C VAL A 812 21.05 38.71 -31.47
N ALA A 813 20.55 39.11 -32.59
CA ALA A 813 21.35 39.58 -33.72
C ALA A 813 22.26 40.75 -33.40
N HIS A 814 21.90 41.60 -32.41
CA HIS A 814 22.72 42.75 -31.97
C HIS A 814 23.87 42.36 -31.02
N ILE A 815 23.87 41.12 -30.50
CA ILE A 815 24.96 40.61 -29.66
C ILE A 815 26.11 40.17 -30.59
N PRO A 816 27.34 40.67 -30.40
CA PRO A 816 28.44 40.35 -31.30
C PRO A 816 28.79 38.88 -31.31
N LEU A 817 28.95 38.31 -32.52
CA LEU A 817 29.50 36.97 -32.68
C LEU A 817 31.01 37.05 -32.47
N GLY A 818 31.55 36.29 -31.53
CA GLY A 818 32.97 36.27 -31.22
C GLY A 818 33.49 34.84 -31.10
N GLU A 819 34.75 34.63 -31.41
CA GLU A 819 35.44 33.36 -31.13
C GLU A 819 35.58 33.13 -29.63
N LYS A 820 35.71 31.86 -29.21
CA LYS A 820 35.93 31.46 -27.82
C LYS A 820 36.99 32.28 -27.10
N ASN A 821 38.15 32.50 -27.73
CA ASN A 821 39.29 33.17 -27.14
C ASN A 821 39.32 34.70 -27.41
N SER A 822 38.35 35.23 -28.18
CA SER A 822 38.34 36.66 -28.44
C SER A 822 38.05 37.50 -27.22
N ARG A 823 38.71 38.61 -27.06
CA ARG A 823 38.44 39.63 -26.04
C ARG A 823 37.30 40.58 -26.46
N ASP A 824 36.56 40.24 -27.53
CA ASP A 824 35.53 41.09 -28.16
C ASP A 824 34.20 41.03 -27.40
N THR A 825 34.24 41.22 -26.09
CA THR A 825 33.04 41.48 -25.31
C THR A 825 32.66 42.94 -25.43
N LYS A 826 31.41 43.22 -25.91
CA LYS A 826 30.93 44.61 -26.00
C LYS A 826 29.82 44.85 -24.98
N ALA A 827 29.68 46.11 -24.58
CA ALA A 827 28.48 46.51 -23.83
C ALA A 827 27.25 46.34 -24.72
N ILE A 828 26.38 45.42 -24.36
CA ILE A 828 25.15 45.11 -25.15
C ILE A 828 23.98 45.92 -24.65
N VAL A 829 24.02 46.40 -23.40
CA VAL A 829 23.04 47.30 -22.81
C VAL A 829 23.78 48.36 -21.95
N SER A 830 23.23 49.56 -21.88
CA SER A 830 23.76 50.66 -21.02
C SER A 830 23.07 50.60 -19.67
N LEU A 831 23.82 50.35 -18.60
CA LEU A 831 23.37 50.36 -17.20
C LEU A 831 23.76 51.68 -16.51
N ASN A 832 22.94 52.09 -15.54
CA ASN A 832 23.27 53.23 -14.68
C ASN A 832 24.41 52.84 -13.69
N VAL A 833 24.99 53.86 -13.00
CA VAL A 833 26.03 53.63 -12.02
C VAL A 833 25.45 52.79 -10.86
N GLY A 834 26.06 51.61 -10.60
CA GLY A 834 25.61 50.72 -9.53
C GLY A 834 24.44 49.79 -9.93
N GLU A 835 23.98 49.90 -11.16
CA GLU A 835 22.95 48.99 -11.69
C GLU A 835 23.58 47.71 -12.26
N THR A 836 22.90 46.59 -12.10
CA THR A 836 23.32 45.27 -12.57
C THR A 836 22.19 44.58 -13.31
N ILE A 837 22.48 43.59 -14.13
CA ILE A 837 21.49 42.71 -14.73
C ILE A 837 21.02 41.73 -13.65
N ALA A 838 19.70 41.70 -13.39
CA ALA A 838 19.05 40.81 -12.44
C ALA A 838 18.58 39.53 -13.10
N GLN A 839 17.96 39.62 -14.32
CA GLN A 839 17.40 38.46 -15.00
C GLN A 839 17.36 38.66 -16.53
N ILE A 840 17.53 37.59 -17.26
CA ILE A 840 17.38 37.55 -18.72
C ILE A 840 16.45 36.40 -19.09
N ARG A 841 15.47 36.69 -19.93
CA ARG A 841 14.53 35.74 -20.48
C ARG A 841 14.42 35.85 -21.98
N ARG A 842 14.21 34.72 -22.67
CA ARG A 842 13.87 34.73 -24.09
C ARG A 842 12.39 35.07 -24.25
N THR A 843 12.04 35.94 -25.19
CA THR A 843 10.65 36.26 -25.51
C THR A 843 10.01 35.06 -26.23
N PRO A 844 8.78 34.68 -25.89
CA PRO A 844 8.05 33.63 -26.62
C PRO A 844 7.92 34.02 -28.09
N ARG A 845 8.07 33.03 -28.96
CA ARG A 845 7.84 33.22 -30.44
C ARG A 845 6.39 33.25 -30.78
#